data_2cbe20be4a937970556c1d894c890315
#
_entry.id   2cbe20be4a937970556c1d894c890315
#
_cell.length_a   1.000
_cell.length_b   1.000
_cell.length_c   1.000
_cell.angle_alpha   90.00
_cell.angle_beta   90.00
_cell.angle_gamma   90.00
#
_symmetry.space_group_name_H-M   'P 1'
#
loop_
_entity.id
_entity.type
_entity.pdbx_description
1 polymer ?
#
loop_
_entity_poly.entity_id
_entity_poly.type
_entity_poly.pdbx_seq_one_letter_code
_entity_poly.pdbx_strand_id
1 'polypeptide(L)'
;MFLRAVRRASGLYHIFLALAISTTAFAQRDTIALEPVTVVGFAPERFMAGLKIQRLDSATLQQFRFQSIGDLLAFNTPLAFKNYGPGRLNTVSFRGTSAQHTAVLWNGLNINQPNLGQTDFSTLPVAGFERLSVQYGAAASAVGTDAVGGGILLQSSGTQPKGIRFFLGRRQASFGNQQTQAGGTYGAKVGDVLHFSGKTLYYDGRMKNKYPYTERSGYYMEPSAAEQRGFVQDLILAGKKGRKLSAHLWLTDNGSTLTPENPDARQLTRTQSRRALVQYQTPSWTWRTAFTRDLIDFGAGDYSQLDHTATDRFLTHLEKEMAWQLGGGSATVNLRVGGEAAHYRTRVDDYTAAFISENRADLFALSRWQFGPRWLVSANVRQAFVTRFDPPLTPSLGTEYRLLNGPKYHLTAKGSVSRSYRVPTLNERYWKVLGNPEIRSESGLNKELGLEAKWQPSESQQVTASLTAYHNRVDDWTYWNPDRNYRVENLQLVVARGVEMQAQWRADFPAWQTGSTLGYALNRSSQERVYNAYAGDIVGKQLVYVPVHQGTFNAYAQRGVFRFTTQVRGQTRSFTTFDNSRDLPGYVLVNLLAEVTGQRGHWRADLQAQANNIFNALYLNVGRNAMPGRSFSLNLLLTYNSESK
;
A
#
# COMPACT_ATOMS: atom_id res chain seq x y z
N MET A 1 -41.21 -28.64 -11.86
CA MET A 1 -40.39 -27.41 -11.72
C MET A 1 -38.91 -27.61 -12.11
N PHE A 2 -38.47 -28.85 -12.28
CA PHE A 2 -37.07 -29.20 -12.63
C PHE A 2 -36.73 -29.12 -14.14
N LEU A 3 -37.70 -29.19 -15.02
CA LEU A 3 -37.49 -29.20 -16.48
C LEU A 3 -37.38 -27.83 -17.17
N ARG A 4 -37.61 -26.71 -16.45
CA ARG A 4 -37.43 -25.36 -17.00
C ARG A 4 -36.04 -24.74 -16.71
N ALA A 5 -35.26 -25.30 -15.79
CA ALA A 5 -33.91 -24.85 -15.47
C ALA A 5 -32.87 -25.40 -16.46
N VAL A 6 -33.09 -26.58 -17.04
CA VAL A 6 -32.15 -27.24 -17.96
C VAL A 6 -32.11 -26.57 -19.35
N ARG A 7 -33.20 -25.95 -19.80
CA ARG A 7 -33.25 -25.26 -21.12
C ARG A 7 -32.58 -23.89 -21.16
N ARG A 8 -32.28 -23.26 -20.01
CA ARG A 8 -31.51 -21.99 -19.97
C ARG A 8 -29.99 -22.21 -19.84
N ALA A 9 -29.56 -23.40 -19.41
CA ALA A 9 -28.14 -23.73 -19.34
C ALA A 9 -27.56 -24.15 -20.70
N SER A 10 -28.38 -24.68 -21.62
CA SER A 10 -27.92 -25.11 -22.95
C SER A 10 -27.52 -23.96 -23.88
N GLY A 11 -28.10 -22.76 -23.70
CA GLY A 11 -27.73 -21.56 -24.48
C GLY A 11 -26.33 -21.00 -24.15
N LEU A 12 -25.90 -21.12 -22.92
CA LEU A 12 -24.55 -20.70 -22.49
C LEU A 12 -23.46 -21.70 -22.93
N TYR A 13 -23.80 -22.98 -23.02
CA TYR A 13 -22.88 -24.02 -23.51
C TYR A 13 -22.51 -23.83 -24.99
N HIS A 14 -23.44 -23.40 -25.82
CA HIS A 14 -23.19 -23.14 -27.24
C HIS A 14 -22.40 -21.89 -27.52
N ILE A 15 -22.46 -20.87 -26.65
CA ILE A 15 -21.63 -19.66 -26.75
C ILE A 15 -20.18 -19.97 -26.32
N PHE A 16 -19.97 -20.81 -25.32
CA PHE A 16 -18.63 -21.24 -24.91
C PHE A 16 -17.99 -22.21 -25.93
N LEU A 17 -18.78 -23.08 -26.58
CA LEU A 17 -18.29 -24.02 -27.59
C LEU A 17 -17.98 -23.30 -28.93
N ALA A 18 -18.74 -22.25 -29.30
CA ALA A 18 -18.49 -21.47 -30.51
C ALA A 18 -17.25 -20.56 -30.40
N LEU A 19 -16.85 -20.14 -29.20
CA LEU A 19 -15.59 -19.41 -28.95
C LEU A 19 -14.36 -20.35 -28.90
N ALA A 20 -14.54 -21.66 -28.72
CA ALA A 20 -13.45 -22.62 -28.61
C ALA A 20 -12.98 -23.20 -29.96
N ILE A 21 -13.74 -22.99 -31.05
CA ILE A 21 -13.47 -23.67 -32.35
C ILE A 21 -12.75 -22.78 -33.37
N SER A 22 -12.46 -21.50 -33.09
CA SER A 22 -11.91 -20.58 -34.10
C SER A 22 -10.49 -20.06 -33.82
N THR A 23 -9.66 -20.76 -33.06
CA THR A 23 -8.27 -20.31 -32.83
C THR A 23 -7.21 -21.36 -33.12
N THR A 24 -7.00 -21.66 -34.41
CA THR A 24 -5.69 -22.06 -34.89
C THR A 24 -4.97 -20.83 -35.47
N ALA A 25 -4.66 -19.86 -34.61
CA ALA A 25 -3.71 -18.83 -34.93
C ALA A 25 -2.39 -19.19 -34.22
N PHE A 26 -1.40 -19.62 -34.98
CA PHE A 26 -0.02 -19.75 -34.52
C PHE A 26 0.46 -18.36 -34.12
N ALA A 27 0.47 -18.05 -32.83
CA ALA A 27 1.13 -16.88 -32.30
C ALA A 27 2.63 -17.14 -32.34
N GLN A 28 3.30 -16.61 -33.35
CA GLN A 28 4.74 -16.52 -33.40
C GLN A 28 5.19 -15.64 -32.23
N ARG A 29 5.94 -16.21 -31.30
CA ARG A 29 6.55 -15.49 -30.18
C ARG A 29 7.71 -14.66 -30.72
N ASP A 30 7.50 -13.40 -30.99
CA ASP A 30 8.58 -12.44 -30.91
C ASP A 30 8.85 -12.15 -29.43
N THR A 31 9.81 -12.83 -28.87
CA THR A 31 10.47 -12.42 -27.63
C THR A 31 11.23 -11.14 -27.96
N ILE A 32 10.57 -10.00 -27.74
CA ILE A 32 11.28 -8.73 -27.63
C ILE A 32 12.16 -8.89 -26.39
N ALA A 33 13.46 -9.11 -26.61
CA ALA A 33 14.45 -8.94 -25.56
C ALA A 33 14.38 -7.46 -25.15
N LEU A 34 13.60 -7.19 -24.13
CA LEU A 34 13.62 -5.88 -23.46
C LEU A 34 15.07 -5.74 -22.97
N GLU A 35 15.74 -4.68 -23.37
CA GLU A 35 16.98 -4.27 -22.72
C GLU A 35 16.74 -4.37 -21.20
N PRO A 36 17.71 -4.89 -20.43
CA PRO A 36 17.53 -5.01 -19.00
C PRO A 36 17.20 -3.61 -18.47
N VAL A 37 15.93 -3.36 -18.21
CA VAL A 37 15.50 -2.16 -17.52
C VAL A 37 16.18 -2.24 -16.18
N THR A 38 17.24 -1.46 -16.01
CA THR A 38 17.85 -1.28 -14.70
C THR A 38 16.74 -0.76 -13.82
N VAL A 39 16.18 -1.64 -13.00
CA VAL A 39 15.13 -1.28 -12.05
C VAL A 39 15.80 -0.36 -11.04
N VAL A 40 15.81 0.92 -11.35
CA VAL A 40 16.19 1.95 -10.38
C VAL A 40 15.06 1.92 -9.35
N GLY A 41 15.34 1.31 -8.19
CA GLY A 41 14.42 1.32 -7.05
C GLY A 41 14.01 2.75 -6.72
N PHE A 42 12.94 2.93 -5.94
CA PHE A 42 12.63 4.25 -5.40
C PHE A 42 13.89 4.85 -4.79
N ALA A 43 14.10 6.15 -5.02
CA ALA A 43 15.33 6.79 -4.58
C ALA A 43 15.68 6.55 -3.08
N PRO A 44 14.71 6.53 -2.14
CA PRO A 44 14.98 6.18 -0.74
C PRO A 44 15.42 4.73 -0.54
N GLU A 45 14.90 3.75 -1.30
CA GLU A 45 15.23 2.32 -1.11
C GLU A 45 16.73 2.02 -1.25
N ARG A 46 17.44 2.79 -2.08
CA ARG A 46 18.89 2.62 -2.29
C ARG A 46 19.72 2.82 -1.02
N PHE A 47 19.18 3.57 -0.05
CA PHE A 47 19.84 3.92 1.22
C PHE A 47 19.27 3.12 2.41
N MET A 48 18.54 2.02 2.14
CA MET A 48 17.88 1.20 3.15
C MET A 48 18.49 -0.22 3.20
N ALA A 49 19.82 -0.33 3.15
CA ALA A 49 20.47 -1.63 3.31
C ALA A 49 20.03 -2.28 4.62
N GLY A 50 19.88 -3.59 4.62
CA GLY A 50 19.48 -4.37 5.79
C GLY A 50 17.98 -4.42 6.06
N LEU A 51 17.16 -3.55 5.48
CA LEU A 51 15.70 -3.60 5.61
C LEU A 51 15.08 -4.60 4.62
N LYS A 52 13.96 -5.20 5.03
CA LYS A 52 13.13 -6.01 4.11
C LYS A 52 12.31 -5.08 3.23
N ILE A 53 12.48 -5.20 1.91
CA ILE A 53 11.70 -4.47 0.90
C ILE A 53 11.04 -5.49 -0.04
N GLN A 54 9.72 -5.44 -0.13
CA GLN A 54 8.93 -6.25 -1.07
C GLN A 54 8.44 -5.35 -2.22
N ARG A 55 8.86 -5.64 -3.44
CA ARG A 55 8.35 -4.98 -4.64
C ARG A 55 7.29 -5.87 -5.28
N LEU A 56 6.13 -5.28 -5.58
CA LEU A 56 5.08 -5.99 -6.32
C LEU A 56 5.32 -5.84 -7.81
N ASP A 57 5.28 -6.96 -8.52
CA ASP A 57 5.53 -6.98 -9.96
C ASP A 57 4.34 -6.44 -10.77
N SER A 58 4.60 -6.09 -12.02
CA SER A 58 3.60 -5.53 -12.94
C SER A 58 2.45 -6.50 -13.23
N ALA A 59 2.69 -7.82 -13.24
CA ALA A 59 1.65 -8.82 -13.44
C ALA A 59 0.67 -8.83 -12.26
N THR A 60 1.17 -8.76 -11.03
CA THR A 60 0.36 -8.62 -9.83
C THR A 60 -0.45 -7.31 -9.84
N LEU A 61 0.16 -6.17 -10.19
CA LEU A 61 -0.55 -4.90 -10.31
C LEU A 61 -1.65 -4.97 -11.39
N GLN A 62 -1.38 -5.61 -12.52
CA GLN A 62 -2.38 -5.78 -13.59
C GLN A 62 -3.55 -6.66 -13.14
N GLN A 63 -3.29 -7.74 -12.42
CA GLN A 63 -4.31 -8.64 -11.89
C GLN A 63 -5.27 -7.94 -10.92
N PHE A 64 -4.75 -7.03 -10.09
CA PHE A 64 -5.52 -6.25 -9.11
C PHE A 64 -5.99 -4.90 -9.64
N ARG A 65 -5.87 -4.61 -10.93
CA ARG A 65 -6.10 -3.30 -11.53
C ARG A 65 -7.44 -2.65 -11.15
N PHE A 66 -8.51 -3.45 -11.02
CA PHE A 66 -9.85 -3.00 -10.63
C PHE A 66 -10.10 -2.99 -9.11
N GLN A 67 -9.05 -3.13 -8.31
CA GLN A 67 -9.14 -3.19 -6.87
C GLN A 67 -8.37 -2.04 -6.22
N SER A 68 -8.53 -1.90 -4.91
CA SER A 68 -7.77 -0.95 -4.11
C SER A 68 -6.36 -1.48 -3.77
N ILE A 69 -5.46 -0.57 -3.41
CA ILE A 69 -4.14 -0.96 -2.85
C ILE A 69 -4.32 -1.78 -1.57
N GLY A 70 -5.36 -1.50 -0.77
CA GLY A 70 -5.68 -2.29 0.42
C GLY A 70 -5.96 -3.76 0.09
N ASP A 71 -6.78 -4.02 -0.94
CA ASP A 71 -7.09 -5.38 -1.40
C ASP A 71 -5.85 -6.08 -1.97
N LEU A 72 -5.08 -5.37 -2.79
CA LEU A 72 -3.82 -5.87 -3.34
C LEU A 72 -2.86 -6.33 -2.24
N LEU A 73 -2.59 -5.45 -1.27
CA LEU A 73 -1.68 -5.74 -0.16
C LEU A 73 -2.19 -6.85 0.74
N ALA A 74 -3.51 -6.91 0.97
CA ALA A 74 -4.13 -7.91 1.83
C ALA A 74 -3.85 -9.35 1.37
N PHE A 75 -3.81 -9.61 0.07
CA PHE A 75 -3.55 -10.95 -0.48
C PHE A 75 -2.09 -11.18 -0.87
N ASN A 76 -1.25 -10.14 -0.97
CA ASN A 76 0.13 -10.28 -1.42
C ASN A 76 1.18 -10.00 -0.35
N THR A 77 0.75 -9.61 0.85
CA THR A 77 1.64 -9.31 1.97
C THR A 77 1.10 -9.87 3.28
N PRO A 78 1.96 -10.29 4.23
CA PRO A 78 1.52 -10.67 5.55
C PRO A 78 1.36 -9.44 6.47
N LEU A 79 0.63 -8.41 6.00
CA LEU A 79 0.31 -7.22 6.79
C LEU A 79 -1.07 -7.35 7.46
N ALA A 80 -1.22 -6.74 8.62
CA ALA A 80 -2.51 -6.65 9.29
C ALA A 80 -3.33 -5.49 8.73
N PHE A 81 -4.65 -5.70 8.60
CA PHE A 81 -5.58 -4.72 8.06
C PHE A 81 -6.75 -4.51 9.02
N LYS A 82 -7.10 -3.25 9.24
CA LYS A 82 -8.41 -2.86 9.79
C LYS A 82 -9.27 -2.43 8.63
N ASN A 83 -10.12 -3.33 8.14
CA ASN A 83 -11.01 -3.12 7.00
C ASN A 83 -12.46 -3.09 7.48
N TYR A 84 -13.14 -1.97 7.27
CA TYR A 84 -14.52 -1.74 7.69
C TYR A 84 -15.55 -2.16 6.62
N GLY A 85 -15.12 -2.82 5.55
CA GLY A 85 -15.95 -3.28 4.44
C GLY A 85 -15.53 -2.68 3.09
N PRO A 86 -16.02 -3.24 1.98
CA PRO A 86 -15.65 -2.78 0.63
C PRO A 86 -15.97 -1.30 0.42
N GLY A 87 -14.96 -0.54 -0.01
CA GLY A 87 -15.04 0.90 -0.26
C GLY A 87 -15.09 1.78 0.98
N ARG A 88 -14.93 1.19 2.17
CA ARG A 88 -14.86 1.89 3.45
C ARG A 88 -13.44 1.91 3.97
N LEU A 89 -13.22 2.65 5.08
CA LEU A 89 -11.91 2.79 5.69
C LEU A 89 -11.16 1.46 5.76
N ASN A 90 -9.97 1.44 5.17
CA ASN A 90 -9.07 0.30 5.20
C ASN A 90 -7.66 0.79 5.54
N THR A 91 -7.18 0.46 6.72
CA THR A 91 -5.86 0.87 7.20
C THR A 91 -4.92 -0.32 7.36
N VAL A 92 -3.64 -0.05 7.18
CA VAL A 92 -2.56 -1.04 7.25
C VAL A 92 -1.78 -0.87 8.55
N SER A 93 -1.39 -1.98 9.14
CA SER A 93 -0.57 -2.06 10.33
C SER A 93 0.62 -2.97 10.08
N PHE A 94 1.82 -2.43 10.20
CA PHE A 94 3.07 -3.18 10.08
C PHE A 94 3.47 -3.75 11.43
N ARG A 95 3.81 -5.04 11.50
CA ARG A 95 4.45 -5.65 12.67
C ARG A 95 3.73 -5.32 14.00
N GLY A 96 2.41 -5.22 13.94
CA GLY A 96 1.59 -4.90 15.10
C GLY A 96 1.69 -3.45 15.59
N THR A 97 2.18 -2.52 14.78
CA THR A 97 2.08 -1.08 15.05
C THR A 97 0.71 -0.55 14.64
N SER A 98 0.41 0.72 14.92
CA SER A 98 -0.85 1.34 14.49
C SER A 98 -0.81 1.83 13.04
N ALA A 99 -1.95 2.22 12.50
CA ALA A 99 -2.05 2.80 11.16
C ALA A 99 -1.25 4.11 11.03
N GLN A 100 -1.16 4.90 12.10
CA GLN A 100 -0.39 6.14 12.15
C GLN A 100 1.13 5.92 12.13
N HIS A 101 1.59 4.67 12.31
CA HIS A 101 2.99 4.27 12.24
C HIS A 101 3.42 3.80 10.85
N THR A 102 2.57 4.01 9.83
CA THR A 102 2.81 3.65 8.43
C THR A 102 2.91 4.89 7.58
N ALA A 103 4.09 5.15 7.02
CA ALA A 103 4.25 6.21 6.03
C ALA A 103 3.76 5.75 4.65
N VAL A 104 3.00 6.58 3.95
CA VAL A 104 2.56 6.31 2.57
C VAL A 104 3.08 7.42 1.66
N LEU A 105 3.98 7.08 0.75
CA LEU A 105 4.63 8.04 -0.13
C LEU A 105 4.13 7.90 -1.57
N TRP A 106 3.55 8.95 -2.11
CA TRP A 106 3.20 9.08 -3.52
C TRP A 106 4.25 9.93 -4.24
N ASN A 107 5.01 9.34 -5.15
CA ASN A 107 6.14 9.97 -5.86
C ASN A 107 7.12 10.69 -4.90
N GLY A 108 7.27 10.16 -3.67
CA GLY A 108 8.10 10.72 -2.61
C GLY A 108 7.41 11.76 -1.71
N LEU A 109 6.15 12.10 -1.94
CA LEU A 109 5.33 12.94 -1.08
C LEU A 109 4.57 12.06 -0.07
N ASN A 110 4.74 12.27 1.23
CA ASN A 110 3.91 11.63 2.24
C ASN A 110 2.45 12.10 2.10
N ILE A 111 1.50 11.17 1.89
CA ILE A 111 0.08 11.47 1.69
C ILE A 111 -0.80 11.14 2.91
N ASN A 112 -0.22 10.77 4.04
CA ASN A 112 -0.98 10.63 5.28
C ASN A 112 -1.69 11.95 5.60
N GLN A 113 -2.95 11.85 6.01
CA GLN A 113 -3.72 13.03 6.41
C GLN A 113 -3.20 13.59 7.74
N PRO A 114 -2.81 14.86 7.83
CA PRO A 114 -2.17 15.40 9.04
C PRO A 114 -3.03 15.38 10.30
N ASN A 115 -4.35 15.45 10.12
CA ASN A 115 -5.33 15.39 11.23
C ASN A 115 -5.54 13.96 11.74
N LEU A 116 -5.48 12.93 10.87
CA LEU A 116 -5.70 11.52 11.21
C LEU A 116 -4.39 10.73 11.36
N GLY A 117 -3.30 11.18 10.76
CA GLY A 117 -2.01 10.48 10.74
C GLY A 117 -2.00 9.20 9.91
N GLN A 118 -3.01 8.95 9.09
CA GLN A 118 -3.16 7.71 8.35
C GLN A 118 -3.70 7.94 6.94
N THR A 119 -3.58 6.93 6.10
CA THR A 119 -4.13 6.88 4.75
C THR A 119 -5.19 5.80 4.66
N ASP A 120 -6.31 6.09 3.99
CA ASP A 120 -7.33 5.10 3.65
C ASP A 120 -6.95 4.35 2.37
N PHE A 121 -6.53 3.11 2.49
CA PHE A 121 -6.10 2.26 1.38
C PHE A 121 -7.24 1.80 0.47
N SER A 122 -8.50 1.91 0.91
CA SER A 122 -9.66 1.62 0.07
C SER A 122 -9.82 2.63 -1.06
N THR A 123 -9.35 3.86 -0.86
CA THR A 123 -9.47 4.98 -1.81
C THR A 123 -8.33 5.08 -2.80
N LEU A 124 -7.30 4.22 -2.68
CA LEU A 124 -6.13 4.19 -3.55
C LEU A 124 -6.31 3.13 -4.65
N PRO A 125 -6.62 3.51 -5.90
CA PRO A 125 -6.81 2.53 -6.99
C PRO A 125 -5.47 1.96 -7.45
N VAL A 126 -5.36 0.65 -7.61
CA VAL A 126 -4.14 0.01 -8.13
C VAL A 126 -3.78 0.56 -9.52
N ALA A 127 -4.76 0.81 -10.39
CA ALA A 127 -4.55 1.38 -11.73
C ALA A 127 -3.85 2.74 -11.74
N GLY A 128 -3.86 3.47 -10.63
CA GLY A 128 -3.17 4.75 -10.47
C GLY A 128 -1.65 4.63 -10.48
N PHE A 129 -1.10 3.44 -10.18
CA PHE A 129 0.33 3.27 -9.90
C PHE A 129 0.97 2.23 -10.83
N GLU A 130 2.19 2.51 -11.26
CA GLU A 130 3.01 1.60 -12.07
C GLU A 130 4.00 0.78 -11.23
N ARG A 131 4.40 1.33 -10.07
CA ARG A 131 5.27 0.65 -9.12
C ARG A 131 4.76 0.80 -7.70
N LEU A 132 4.86 -0.28 -6.96
CA LEU A 132 4.51 -0.33 -5.55
C LEU A 132 5.56 -1.14 -4.80
N SER A 133 6.09 -0.55 -3.74
CA SER A 133 7.01 -1.22 -2.82
C SER A 133 6.51 -1.11 -1.40
N VAL A 134 6.64 -2.20 -0.68
CA VAL A 134 6.35 -2.31 0.75
C VAL A 134 7.67 -2.41 1.48
N GLN A 135 7.96 -1.43 2.31
CA GLN A 135 9.14 -1.39 3.13
C GLN A 135 8.75 -1.76 4.56
N TYR A 136 9.32 -2.81 5.08
CA TYR A 136 9.11 -3.27 6.44
C TYR A 136 10.16 -2.66 7.37
N GLY A 137 9.74 -2.33 8.61
CA GLY A 137 10.62 -1.72 9.60
C GLY A 137 10.79 -0.21 9.46
N ALA A 138 11.39 0.38 10.49
CA ALA A 138 11.51 1.82 10.57
C ALA A 138 12.51 2.39 9.56
N ALA A 139 12.06 3.37 8.81
CA ALA A 139 12.86 4.12 7.85
C ALA A 139 12.73 5.64 8.01
N ALA A 140 12.41 6.10 9.21
CA ALA A 140 12.20 7.53 9.46
C ALA A 140 13.38 8.41 8.99
N SER A 141 14.62 7.92 9.06
CA SER A 141 15.79 8.61 8.52
C SER A 141 15.73 8.83 7.00
N ALA A 142 15.15 7.89 6.24
CA ALA A 142 15.11 7.96 4.78
C ALA A 142 13.80 8.57 4.25
N VAL A 143 12.66 8.34 4.91
CA VAL A 143 11.33 8.76 4.40
C VAL A 143 10.61 9.80 5.28
N GLY A 144 11.14 10.11 6.46
CA GLY A 144 10.56 11.11 7.38
C GLY A 144 9.69 10.51 8.47
N THR A 145 8.86 11.34 9.10
CA THR A 145 7.94 10.96 10.19
C THR A 145 6.97 9.84 9.77
N ASP A 146 6.34 9.20 10.73
CA ASP A 146 5.32 8.15 10.62
C ASP A 146 5.84 6.77 10.15
N ALA A 147 7.09 6.66 9.66
CA ALA A 147 7.71 5.40 9.29
C ALA A 147 8.29 4.64 10.50
N VAL A 148 7.45 4.38 11.52
CA VAL A 148 7.84 3.63 12.73
C VAL A 148 7.75 2.13 12.51
N GLY A 149 6.66 1.67 11.90
CA GLY A 149 6.42 0.25 11.57
C GLY A 149 6.89 -0.11 10.16
N GLY A 150 6.73 0.81 9.23
CA GLY A 150 7.07 0.59 7.82
C GLY A 150 6.57 1.70 6.91
N GLY A 151 6.74 1.49 5.60
CA GLY A 151 6.29 2.42 4.59
C GLY A 151 5.77 1.74 3.33
N ILE A 152 4.89 2.43 2.63
CA ILE A 152 4.37 2.05 1.32
C ILE A 152 4.76 3.12 0.33
N LEU A 153 5.50 2.72 -0.70
CA LEU A 153 6.04 3.61 -1.71
C LEU A 153 5.26 3.40 -3.01
N LEU A 154 4.57 4.45 -3.46
CA LEU A 154 3.72 4.47 -4.64
C LEU A 154 4.31 5.38 -5.70
N GLN A 155 4.50 4.86 -6.91
CA GLN A 155 4.92 5.66 -8.06
C GLN A 155 3.84 5.60 -9.13
N SER A 156 3.32 6.77 -9.53
CA SER A 156 2.19 6.85 -10.45
C SER A 156 2.59 6.58 -11.90
N SER A 157 3.72 7.14 -12.37
CA SER A 157 4.20 6.90 -13.73
C SER A 157 5.71 7.09 -13.87
N GLY A 158 6.30 6.32 -14.79
CA GLY A 158 7.62 6.57 -15.36
C GLY A 158 7.53 7.23 -16.74
N THR A 159 8.68 7.45 -17.39
CA THR A 159 8.73 7.87 -18.80
C THR A 159 8.13 6.77 -19.67
N GLN A 160 7.13 7.12 -20.48
CA GLN A 160 6.43 6.18 -21.37
C GLN A 160 7.18 6.07 -22.71
N PRO A 161 7.16 4.91 -23.38
CA PRO A 161 7.70 4.76 -24.72
C PRO A 161 6.97 5.65 -25.74
N LYS A 162 7.51 5.79 -26.93
CA LYS A 162 6.83 6.45 -28.05
C LYS A 162 5.53 5.71 -28.39
N GLY A 163 4.52 6.44 -28.82
CA GLY A 163 3.21 5.91 -29.20
C GLY A 163 2.10 6.28 -28.25
N ILE A 164 0.91 5.78 -28.56
CA ILE A 164 -0.31 6.00 -27.79
C ILE A 164 -0.87 4.65 -27.40
N ARG A 165 -1.19 4.52 -26.12
CA ARG A 165 -1.94 3.40 -25.56
C ARG A 165 -3.12 3.97 -24.80
N PHE A 166 -4.34 3.55 -25.13
CA PHE A 166 -5.50 3.88 -24.32
C PHE A 166 -6.25 2.61 -23.89
N PHE A 167 -7.03 2.71 -22.83
CA PHE A 167 -7.80 1.60 -22.31
C PHE A 167 -9.16 2.07 -21.80
N LEU A 168 -10.12 1.15 -21.87
CA LEU A 168 -11.43 1.25 -21.23
C LEU A 168 -11.68 -0.05 -20.47
N GLY A 169 -12.00 0.06 -19.19
CA GLY A 169 -12.23 -1.08 -18.32
C GLY A 169 -13.55 -0.99 -17.58
N ARG A 170 -14.22 -2.12 -17.44
CA ARG A 170 -15.46 -2.26 -16.66
C ARG A 170 -15.36 -3.47 -15.74
N ARG A 171 -15.70 -3.29 -14.48
CA ARG A 171 -15.94 -4.33 -13.50
C ARG A 171 -17.40 -4.35 -13.12
N GLN A 172 -18.01 -5.54 -13.12
CA GLN A 172 -19.30 -5.81 -12.54
C GLN A 172 -19.13 -6.89 -11.47
N ALA A 173 -19.62 -6.65 -10.26
CA ALA A 173 -19.48 -7.60 -9.17
C ALA A 173 -20.82 -7.85 -8.46
N SER A 174 -20.83 -8.88 -7.63
CA SER A 174 -21.95 -9.22 -6.74
C SER A 174 -22.33 -8.00 -5.88
N PHE A 175 -23.53 -8.04 -5.32
CA PHE A 175 -24.04 -7.04 -4.37
C PHE A 175 -24.22 -5.63 -4.97
N GLY A 176 -24.33 -5.52 -6.30
CA GLY A 176 -24.51 -4.24 -7.00
C GLY A 176 -23.26 -3.39 -7.09
N ASN A 177 -22.09 -3.97 -6.90
CA ASN A 177 -20.80 -3.28 -6.98
C ASN A 177 -20.34 -3.20 -8.44
N GLN A 178 -19.89 -2.03 -8.85
CA GLN A 178 -19.42 -1.77 -10.20
C GLN A 178 -18.32 -0.74 -10.23
N GLN A 179 -17.45 -0.81 -11.25
CA GLN A 179 -16.38 0.17 -11.46
C GLN A 179 -16.11 0.34 -12.95
N THR A 180 -15.84 1.56 -13.36
CA THR A 180 -15.38 1.92 -14.69
C THR A 180 -14.03 2.60 -14.58
N GLN A 181 -13.14 2.31 -15.52
CA GLN A 181 -11.84 2.96 -15.64
C GLN A 181 -11.60 3.31 -17.11
N ALA A 182 -11.13 4.51 -17.36
CA ALA A 182 -10.71 4.94 -18.69
C ALA A 182 -9.41 5.72 -18.58
N GLY A 183 -8.53 5.58 -19.55
CA GLY A 183 -7.27 6.30 -19.53
C GLY A 183 -6.31 5.85 -20.60
N GLY A 184 -5.08 6.31 -20.48
CA GLY A 184 -4.04 5.94 -21.43
C GLY A 184 -2.68 6.48 -21.07
N THR A 185 -1.70 6.04 -21.83
CA THR A 185 -0.33 6.57 -21.81
C THR A 185 0.05 7.03 -23.20
N TYR A 186 0.89 8.03 -23.29
CA TYR A 186 1.40 8.55 -24.53
C TYR A 186 2.84 8.98 -24.39
N GLY A 187 3.60 8.85 -25.47
CA GLY A 187 4.97 9.30 -25.56
C GLY A 187 5.32 9.80 -26.96
N ALA A 188 6.09 10.87 -27.04
CA ALA A 188 6.55 11.43 -28.30
C ALA A 188 7.92 12.10 -28.13
N LYS A 189 8.75 12.03 -29.16
CA LYS A 189 9.95 12.87 -29.24
C LYS A 189 9.55 14.30 -29.57
N VAL A 190 10.18 15.27 -28.92
CA VAL A 190 10.03 16.70 -29.16
C VAL A 190 11.39 17.25 -29.60
N GLY A 191 11.56 17.40 -30.91
CA GLY A 191 12.88 17.61 -31.52
C GLY A 191 13.83 16.43 -31.24
N ASP A 192 15.14 16.69 -31.32
CA ASP A 192 16.18 15.66 -31.16
C ASP A 192 16.63 15.40 -29.72
N VAL A 193 16.11 16.18 -28.76
CA VAL A 193 16.66 16.25 -27.41
C VAL A 193 15.67 15.84 -26.34
N LEU A 194 14.38 16.11 -26.55
CA LEU A 194 13.37 15.94 -25.53
C LEU A 194 12.44 14.79 -25.86
N HIS A 195 11.97 14.13 -24.81
CA HIS A 195 10.91 13.12 -24.88
C HIS A 195 9.78 13.55 -23.95
N PHE A 196 8.63 13.85 -24.51
CA PHE A 196 7.42 14.14 -23.77
C PHE A 196 6.60 12.86 -23.61
N SER A 197 6.10 12.61 -22.41
CA SER A 197 5.23 11.46 -22.15
C SER A 197 4.26 11.76 -21.02
N GLY A 198 3.19 10.98 -20.94
CA GLY A 198 2.24 11.12 -19.87
C GLY A 198 1.33 9.93 -19.71
N LYS A 199 0.59 9.96 -18.60
CA LYS A 199 -0.45 9.00 -18.23
C LYS A 199 -1.67 9.76 -17.75
N THR A 200 -2.84 9.37 -18.25
CA THR A 200 -4.15 9.84 -17.80
C THR A 200 -4.95 8.65 -17.30
N LEU A 201 -5.61 8.79 -16.16
CA LEU A 201 -6.54 7.79 -15.63
C LEU A 201 -7.75 8.51 -15.03
N TYR A 202 -8.93 8.09 -15.44
CA TYR A 202 -10.19 8.36 -14.77
C TYR A 202 -10.77 7.04 -14.22
N TYR A 203 -11.36 7.09 -13.03
CA TYR A 203 -12.08 5.96 -12.45
C TYR A 203 -13.35 6.41 -11.71
N ASP A 204 -14.40 5.59 -11.81
CA ASP A 204 -15.66 5.76 -11.09
C ASP A 204 -16.09 4.38 -10.58
N GLY A 205 -16.27 4.26 -9.28
CA GLY A 205 -16.70 3.05 -8.59
C GLY A 205 -17.91 3.32 -7.71
N ARG A 206 -18.90 2.44 -7.78
CA ARG A 206 -20.08 2.46 -6.91
C ARG A 206 -20.24 1.09 -6.26
N MET A 207 -20.26 1.06 -4.95
CA MET A 207 -20.38 -0.13 -4.13
C MET A 207 -21.68 -0.03 -3.32
N LYS A 208 -22.72 -0.74 -3.76
CA LYS A 208 -23.98 -0.81 -3.03
C LYS A 208 -23.91 -1.77 -1.85
N ASN A 209 -22.94 -2.70 -1.91
CA ASN A 209 -22.63 -3.67 -0.84
C ASN A 209 -23.86 -4.41 -0.27
N LYS A 210 -24.83 -4.76 -1.12
CA LYS A 210 -26.07 -5.44 -0.72
C LYS A 210 -25.83 -6.93 -0.40
N TYR A 211 -24.98 -7.22 0.60
CA TYR A 211 -24.75 -8.58 1.09
C TYR A 211 -25.42 -8.77 2.46
N PRO A 212 -25.96 -9.98 2.74
CA PRO A 212 -26.58 -10.25 4.03
C PRO A 212 -25.51 -10.29 5.12
N TYR A 213 -25.83 -9.68 6.24
CA TYR A 213 -25.08 -9.82 7.48
C TYR A 213 -26.02 -10.41 8.52
N THR A 214 -25.74 -11.62 8.98
CA THR A 214 -26.47 -12.26 10.07
C THR A 214 -25.59 -12.25 11.31
N GLU A 215 -25.93 -11.43 12.29
CA GLU A 215 -25.47 -11.63 13.64
C GLU A 215 -26.26 -12.76 14.32
N ARG A 216 -25.79 -13.26 15.46
CA ARG A 216 -26.46 -14.33 16.25
C ARG A 216 -27.92 -14.04 16.60
N SER A 217 -28.39 -12.81 16.41
CA SER A 217 -29.75 -12.32 16.66
C SER A 217 -30.70 -12.32 15.46
N GLY A 218 -30.22 -12.69 14.26
CA GLY A 218 -31.07 -12.72 13.05
C GLY A 218 -31.36 -11.35 12.43
N TYR A 219 -30.72 -10.27 12.86
CA TYR A 219 -30.85 -8.95 12.26
C TYR A 219 -30.01 -8.82 10.99
N TYR A 220 -30.63 -8.32 9.91
CA TYR A 220 -29.94 -7.87 8.71
C TYR A 220 -29.42 -6.47 8.94
N MET A 221 -28.11 -6.30 8.93
CA MET A 221 -27.54 -4.96 8.79
C MET A 221 -27.47 -4.63 7.30
N GLU A 222 -28.07 -3.52 6.90
CA GLU A 222 -27.81 -2.99 5.56
C GLU A 222 -26.33 -2.63 5.45
N PRO A 223 -25.60 -3.24 4.52
CA PRO A 223 -24.21 -2.91 4.33
C PRO A 223 -24.06 -1.48 3.81
N SER A 224 -23.00 -0.82 4.23
CA SER A 224 -22.72 0.55 3.81
C SER A 224 -22.46 0.65 2.32
N ALA A 225 -23.05 1.67 1.69
CA ALA A 225 -22.72 2.04 0.33
C ALA A 225 -21.44 2.89 0.29
N ALA A 226 -20.69 2.80 -0.80
CA ALA A 226 -19.54 3.66 -1.06
C ALA A 226 -19.47 4.09 -2.53
N GLU A 227 -18.99 5.30 -2.75
CA GLU A 227 -18.71 5.86 -4.07
C GLU A 227 -17.26 6.34 -4.11
N GLN A 228 -16.57 6.06 -5.20
CA GLN A 228 -15.17 6.46 -5.39
C GLN A 228 -14.97 6.99 -6.80
N ARG A 229 -14.50 8.22 -6.90
CA ARG A 229 -14.17 8.86 -8.18
C ARG A 229 -12.79 9.47 -8.10
N GLY A 230 -12.09 9.46 -9.21
CA GLY A 230 -10.82 10.15 -9.26
C GLY A 230 -10.24 10.30 -10.65
N PHE A 231 -9.30 11.21 -10.71
CA PHE A 231 -8.57 11.56 -11.90
C PHE A 231 -7.08 11.67 -11.57
N VAL A 232 -6.25 11.00 -12.36
CA VAL A 232 -4.79 11.07 -12.27
C VAL A 232 -4.24 11.54 -13.60
N GLN A 233 -3.37 12.54 -13.57
CA GLN A 233 -2.64 13.02 -14.71
C GLN A 233 -1.15 13.12 -14.37
N ASP A 234 -0.32 12.42 -15.12
CA ASP A 234 1.12 12.53 -15.06
C ASP A 234 1.66 13.09 -16.38
N LEU A 235 2.53 14.07 -16.30
CA LEU A 235 3.23 14.69 -17.44
C LEU A 235 4.72 14.63 -17.17
N ILE A 236 5.50 14.15 -18.13
CA ILE A 236 6.93 13.99 -17.99
C ILE A 236 7.64 14.50 -19.23
N LEU A 237 8.57 15.42 -19.05
CA LEU A 237 9.50 15.88 -20.05
C LEU A 237 10.90 15.42 -19.69
N ALA A 238 11.41 14.44 -20.42
CA ALA A 238 12.75 13.89 -20.23
C ALA A 238 13.71 14.47 -21.29
N GLY A 239 14.85 14.96 -20.83
CA GLY A 239 15.91 15.52 -21.68
C GLY A 239 17.17 14.66 -21.66
N LYS A 240 18.17 15.08 -22.43
CA LYS A 240 19.51 14.46 -22.42
C LYS A 240 20.16 14.58 -21.03
N LYS A 241 21.16 13.73 -20.76
CA LYS A 241 21.94 13.69 -19.50
C LYS A 241 21.07 13.46 -18.26
N GLY A 242 19.98 12.69 -18.36
CA GLY A 242 19.13 12.33 -17.21
C GLY A 242 18.32 13.47 -16.59
N ARG A 243 18.17 14.60 -17.27
CA ARG A 243 17.30 15.70 -16.81
C ARG A 243 15.83 15.34 -17.05
N LYS A 244 15.00 15.59 -16.06
CA LYS A 244 13.57 15.28 -16.13
C LYS A 244 12.77 16.31 -15.36
N LEU A 245 11.75 16.86 -15.99
CA LEU A 245 10.70 17.66 -15.37
C LEU A 245 9.42 16.81 -15.38
N SER A 246 8.77 16.67 -14.25
CA SER A 246 7.49 15.98 -14.15
C SER A 246 6.47 16.79 -13.36
N ALA A 247 5.22 16.69 -13.79
CA ALA A 247 4.07 17.26 -13.10
C ALA A 247 3.03 16.16 -12.89
N HIS A 248 2.51 16.07 -11.68
CA HIS A 248 1.56 15.05 -11.27
C HIS A 248 0.35 15.72 -10.62
N LEU A 249 -0.84 15.36 -11.07
CA LEU A 249 -2.11 15.80 -10.52
C LEU A 249 -2.92 14.56 -10.12
N TRP A 250 -3.46 14.57 -8.91
CA TRP A 250 -4.33 13.51 -8.44
C TRP A 250 -5.52 14.10 -7.67
N LEU A 251 -6.71 13.91 -8.22
CA LEU A 251 -7.97 14.39 -7.67
C LEU A 251 -8.82 13.19 -7.28
N THR A 252 -9.44 13.24 -6.09
CA THR A 252 -10.35 12.18 -5.60
C THR A 252 -11.58 12.79 -4.97
N ASP A 253 -12.72 12.10 -5.10
CA ASP A 253 -13.97 12.36 -4.39
C ASP A 253 -14.57 11.01 -3.99
N ASN A 254 -14.59 10.72 -2.70
CA ASN A 254 -15.01 9.44 -2.14
C ASN A 254 -16.09 9.68 -1.09
N GLY A 255 -17.18 8.94 -1.18
CA GLY A 255 -18.27 8.95 -0.21
C GLY A 255 -18.47 7.56 0.37
N SER A 256 -18.77 7.47 1.66
CA SER A 256 -19.18 6.21 2.28
C SER A 256 -20.26 6.45 3.33
N THR A 257 -21.22 5.52 3.40
CA THR A 257 -22.29 5.53 4.40
C THR A 257 -22.12 4.31 5.29
N LEU A 258 -21.92 4.52 6.57
CA LEU A 258 -21.93 3.48 7.59
C LEU A 258 -23.36 3.34 8.13
N THR A 259 -23.87 2.11 8.14
CA THR A 259 -25.18 1.81 8.70
C THR A 259 -24.99 0.83 9.86
N PRO A 260 -24.80 1.29 11.12
CA PRO A 260 -24.76 0.43 12.29
C PRO A 260 -26.14 -0.15 12.61
N GLU A 261 -26.22 -1.10 13.55
CA GLU A 261 -27.48 -1.71 14.01
C GLU A 261 -28.53 -0.69 14.48
N ASN A 262 -28.05 0.39 15.11
CA ASN A 262 -28.92 1.50 15.50
C ASN A 262 -29.04 2.48 14.33
N PRO A 263 -30.24 2.69 13.74
CA PRO A 263 -30.45 3.67 12.68
C PRO A 263 -30.01 5.09 13.03
N ASP A 264 -30.10 5.46 14.30
CA ASP A 264 -29.70 6.79 14.80
C ASP A 264 -28.18 6.98 14.80
N ALA A 265 -27.42 5.90 14.69
CA ALA A 265 -25.97 5.92 14.60
C ALA A 265 -25.44 5.78 13.15
N ARG A 266 -26.25 6.12 12.16
CA ARG A 266 -25.80 6.21 10.76
C ARG A 266 -24.66 7.20 10.63
N GLN A 267 -23.67 6.88 9.82
CA GLN A 267 -22.53 7.75 9.57
C GLN A 267 -22.37 7.97 8.07
N LEU A 268 -22.19 9.23 7.69
CA LEU A 268 -21.79 9.65 6.36
C LEU A 268 -20.38 10.20 6.45
N THR A 269 -19.51 9.76 5.55
CA THR A 269 -18.18 10.35 5.38
C THR A 269 -17.98 10.69 3.91
N ARG A 270 -17.62 11.93 3.60
CA ARG A 270 -17.14 12.32 2.27
C ARG A 270 -15.74 12.87 2.38
N THR A 271 -14.84 12.34 1.55
CA THR A 271 -13.44 12.76 1.53
C THR A 271 -13.07 13.20 0.11
N GLN A 272 -12.61 14.43 -0.02
CA GLN A 272 -12.08 14.96 -1.28
C GLN A 272 -10.61 15.30 -1.09
N SER A 273 -9.77 14.88 -2.04
CA SER A 273 -8.35 15.24 -2.03
C SER A 273 -7.93 15.81 -3.37
N ARG A 274 -7.17 16.89 -3.32
CA ARG A 274 -6.56 17.55 -4.48
C ARG A 274 -5.07 17.60 -4.25
N ARG A 275 -4.28 16.91 -5.07
CA ARG A 275 -2.83 16.80 -4.92
C ARG A 275 -2.14 17.20 -6.22
N ALA A 276 -1.26 18.18 -6.14
CA ALA A 276 -0.42 18.60 -7.25
C ALA A 276 1.05 18.52 -6.81
N LEU A 277 1.89 17.93 -7.65
CA LEU A 277 3.32 17.77 -7.39
C LEU A 277 4.08 18.11 -8.67
N VAL A 278 5.07 18.98 -8.57
CA VAL A 278 6.06 19.25 -9.63
C VAL A 278 7.43 18.79 -9.13
N GLN A 279 8.15 18.09 -9.98
CA GLN A 279 9.50 17.60 -9.67
C GLN A 279 10.44 17.91 -10.84
N TYR A 280 11.59 18.51 -10.52
CA TYR A 280 12.72 18.62 -11.43
C TYR A 280 13.86 17.75 -10.93
N GLN A 281 14.37 16.89 -11.79
CA GLN A 281 15.42 15.94 -11.47
C GLN A 281 16.57 16.05 -12.48
N THR A 282 17.79 16.02 -11.95
CA THR A 282 19.03 15.82 -12.71
C THR A 282 19.74 14.57 -12.15
N PRO A 283 20.87 14.13 -12.69
CA PRO A 283 21.64 13.03 -12.09
C PRO A 283 22.07 13.28 -10.63
N SER A 284 22.24 14.55 -10.25
CA SER A 284 22.75 14.92 -8.92
C SER A 284 21.77 15.72 -8.06
N TRP A 285 20.75 16.34 -8.64
CA TRP A 285 19.81 17.17 -7.91
C TRP A 285 18.37 16.69 -8.12
N THR A 286 17.58 16.71 -7.05
CA THR A 286 16.13 16.56 -7.12
C THR A 286 15.48 17.69 -6.34
N TRP A 287 14.62 18.44 -7.00
CA TRP A 287 13.73 19.42 -6.38
C TRP A 287 12.28 18.99 -6.58
N ARG A 288 11.48 19.04 -5.53
CA ARG A 288 10.03 18.78 -5.54
C ARG A 288 9.30 19.90 -4.84
N THR A 289 8.17 20.28 -5.37
CA THR A 289 7.21 21.13 -4.67
C THR A 289 5.82 20.57 -4.85
N ALA A 290 5.02 20.60 -3.79
CA ALA A 290 3.68 20.04 -3.79
C ALA A 290 2.68 20.94 -3.05
N PHE A 291 1.46 20.90 -3.54
CA PHE A 291 0.28 21.40 -2.83
C PHE A 291 -0.72 20.26 -2.66
N THR A 292 -1.26 20.11 -1.46
CA THR A 292 -2.37 19.19 -1.22
C THR A 292 -3.48 19.90 -0.43
N ARG A 293 -4.73 19.61 -0.80
CA ARG A 293 -5.90 19.99 -0.04
C ARG A 293 -6.76 18.75 0.22
N ASP A 294 -6.96 18.44 1.48
CA ASP A 294 -7.84 17.36 1.92
C ASP A 294 -9.07 17.97 2.63
N LEU A 295 -10.26 17.59 2.16
CA LEU A 295 -11.56 17.97 2.72
C LEU A 295 -12.24 16.71 3.23
N ILE A 296 -12.78 16.75 4.45
CA ILE A 296 -13.57 15.67 5.03
C ILE A 296 -14.84 16.28 5.58
N ASP A 297 -15.99 15.75 5.12
CA ASP A 297 -17.29 16.01 5.71
C ASP A 297 -17.73 14.75 6.44
N PHE A 298 -18.10 14.87 7.70
CA PHE A 298 -18.57 13.79 8.53
C PHE A 298 -19.92 14.14 9.14
N GLY A 299 -20.87 13.20 9.12
CA GLY A 299 -22.16 13.32 9.76
C GLY A 299 -22.55 12.03 10.46
N ALA A 300 -23.17 12.13 11.61
CA ALA A 300 -23.72 11.02 12.38
C ALA A 300 -25.21 11.26 12.67
N GLY A 301 -26.04 10.20 12.62
CA GLY A 301 -27.47 10.26 12.84
C GLY A 301 -28.22 11.08 11.80
N ASP A 302 -28.58 12.30 12.13
CA ASP A 302 -29.18 13.28 11.22
C ASP A 302 -28.07 13.98 10.40
N TYR A 303 -28.10 13.86 9.08
CA TYR A 303 -27.12 14.47 8.19
C TYR A 303 -27.38 15.97 7.91
N SER A 304 -28.28 16.60 8.63
CA SER A 304 -28.56 18.04 8.51
C SER A 304 -27.39 18.92 8.97
N GLN A 305 -26.52 18.38 9.83
CA GLN A 305 -25.30 19.04 10.28
C GLN A 305 -24.09 18.14 10.02
N LEU A 306 -23.15 18.64 9.24
CA LEU A 306 -21.90 17.96 8.94
C LEU A 306 -20.75 18.68 9.62
N ASP A 307 -19.84 17.91 10.20
CA ASP A 307 -18.56 18.41 10.68
C ASP A 307 -17.59 18.53 9.51
N HIS A 308 -17.07 19.72 9.30
CA HIS A 308 -16.17 20.01 8.19
C HIS A 308 -14.71 20.04 8.65
N THR A 309 -13.88 19.36 7.90
CA THR A 309 -12.42 19.41 8.01
C THR A 309 -11.82 19.86 6.70
N ALA A 310 -10.96 20.88 6.72
CA ALA A 310 -10.18 21.33 5.57
C ALA A 310 -8.71 21.45 5.97
N THR A 311 -7.83 20.74 5.28
CA THR A 311 -6.38 20.79 5.52
C THR A 311 -5.63 21.09 4.24
N ASP A 312 -4.93 22.21 4.20
CA ASP A 312 -4.01 22.60 3.15
C ASP A 312 -2.58 22.29 3.58
N ARG A 313 -1.77 21.78 2.66
CA ARG A 313 -0.34 21.54 2.87
C ARG A 313 0.45 22.03 1.67
N PHE A 314 1.43 22.86 1.93
CA PHE A 314 2.50 23.24 1.00
C PHE A 314 3.77 22.54 1.40
N LEU A 315 4.47 21.95 0.44
CA LEU A 315 5.71 21.22 0.69
C LEU A 315 6.74 21.60 -0.38
N THR A 316 7.99 21.76 0.06
CA THR A 316 9.16 21.83 -0.83
C THR A 316 10.25 20.91 -0.31
N HIS A 317 10.95 20.26 -1.23
CA HIS A 317 12.02 19.31 -0.94
C HIS A 317 13.17 19.52 -1.93
N LEU A 318 14.39 19.60 -1.42
CA LEU A 318 15.60 19.72 -2.21
C LEU A 318 16.64 18.72 -1.72
N GLU A 319 17.21 17.95 -2.64
CA GLU A 319 18.27 17.00 -2.32
C GLU A 319 19.36 16.99 -3.38
N LYS A 320 20.59 16.73 -2.94
CA LYS A 320 21.78 16.53 -3.80
C LYS A 320 22.36 15.15 -3.54
N GLU A 321 22.62 14.40 -4.60
CA GLU A 321 23.33 13.12 -4.57
C GLU A 321 24.72 13.28 -5.16
N MET A 322 25.69 12.71 -4.48
CA MET A 322 27.10 12.69 -4.85
C MET A 322 27.60 11.25 -4.78
N ALA A 323 28.51 10.87 -5.68
CA ALA A 323 29.08 9.53 -5.72
C ALA A 323 30.59 9.61 -5.90
N TRP A 324 31.31 8.77 -5.16
CA TRP A 324 32.75 8.65 -5.22
C TRP A 324 33.18 7.18 -5.29
N GLN A 325 34.30 6.95 -5.94
CA GLN A 325 35.05 5.69 -5.87
C GLN A 325 36.25 5.88 -4.95
N LEU A 326 36.41 4.99 -3.98
CA LEU A 326 37.51 5.00 -3.01
C LEU A 326 38.45 3.80 -3.25
N GLY A 327 39.70 3.96 -2.89
CA GLY A 327 40.69 2.88 -2.92
C GLY A 327 40.86 2.21 -4.30
N GLY A 328 41.01 3.02 -5.37
CA GLY A 328 41.19 2.50 -6.73
C GLY A 328 39.98 1.71 -7.28
N GLY A 329 38.77 1.96 -6.78
CA GLY A 329 37.55 1.27 -7.19
C GLY A 329 37.12 0.12 -6.26
N SER A 330 37.83 -0.13 -5.17
CA SER A 330 37.49 -1.15 -4.18
C SER A 330 36.19 -0.85 -3.40
N ALA A 331 35.82 0.42 -3.27
CA ALA A 331 34.57 0.85 -2.66
C ALA A 331 33.90 1.97 -3.45
N THR A 332 32.58 1.96 -3.48
CA THR A 332 31.72 3.05 -4.00
C THR A 332 30.92 3.65 -2.87
N VAL A 333 30.96 4.97 -2.77
CA VAL A 333 30.16 5.73 -1.79
C VAL A 333 29.17 6.61 -2.51
N ASN A 334 27.90 6.49 -2.15
CA ASN A 334 26.86 7.43 -2.53
C ASN A 334 26.42 8.20 -1.28
N LEU A 335 26.40 9.50 -1.36
CA LEU A 335 25.91 10.39 -0.30
C LEU A 335 24.78 11.24 -0.88
N ARG A 336 23.67 11.29 -0.18
CA ARG A 336 22.54 12.16 -0.49
C ARG A 336 22.29 13.05 0.71
N VAL A 337 22.33 14.36 0.50
CA VAL A 337 22.01 15.36 1.51
C VAL A 337 20.85 16.21 1.03
N GLY A 338 19.99 16.61 1.93
CA GLY A 338 18.83 17.40 1.54
C GLY A 338 18.03 17.90 2.72
N GLY A 339 16.97 18.60 2.37
CA GLY A 339 15.98 19.10 3.31
C GLY A 339 14.59 19.14 2.70
N GLU A 340 13.63 19.13 3.58
CA GLU A 340 12.22 19.27 3.28
C GLU A 340 11.59 20.29 4.22
N ALA A 341 10.69 21.13 3.71
CA ALA A 341 9.91 22.04 4.52
C ALA A 341 8.43 21.91 4.13
N ALA A 342 7.56 21.89 5.12
CA ALA A 342 6.13 21.80 4.93
C ALA A 342 5.40 22.78 5.84
N HIS A 343 4.38 23.44 5.29
CA HIS A 343 3.46 24.30 5.99
C HIS A 343 2.05 23.71 5.92
N TYR A 344 1.44 23.53 7.07
CA TYR A 344 0.09 22.99 7.24
C TYR A 344 -0.84 24.10 7.70
N ARG A 345 -2.04 24.13 7.10
CA ARG A 345 -3.13 25.00 7.50
C ARG A 345 -4.40 24.20 7.60
N THR A 346 -4.95 24.10 8.80
CA THR A 346 -6.12 23.22 9.07
C THR A 346 -7.22 23.98 9.76
N ARG A 347 -8.46 23.75 9.29
CA ARG A 347 -9.70 24.15 9.93
C ARG A 347 -10.54 22.91 10.16
N VAL A 348 -11.00 22.72 11.40
CA VAL A 348 -11.89 21.63 11.79
C VAL A 348 -12.93 22.19 12.76
N ASP A 349 -14.20 21.93 12.52
CA ASP A 349 -15.30 22.48 13.34
C ASP A 349 -15.23 21.98 14.78
N ASP A 350 -14.77 20.73 14.98
CA ASP A 350 -14.61 20.10 16.29
C ASP A 350 -13.26 20.36 16.98
N TYR A 351 -12.48 21.36 16.55
CA TYR A 351 -11.26 21.73 17.26
C TYR A 351 -11.52 22.85 18.29
N THR A 352 -10.67 22.85 19.31
CA THR A 352 -10.66 23.92 20.33
C THR A 352 -10.31 25.30 19.75
N ALA A 353 -9.55 25.33 18.66
CA ALA A 353 -9.21 26.53 17.91
C ALA A 353 -9.76 26.44 16.48
N ALA A 354 -10.41 27.50 16.02
CA ALA A 354 -11.02 27.56 14.68
C ALA A 354 -10.00 27.34 13.54
N PHE A 355 -8.72 27.53 13.83
CA PHE A 355 -7.65 27.47 12.84
C PHE A 355 -6.32 27.06 13.48
N ILE A 356 -5.69 26.05 12.89
CA ILE A 356 -4.36 25.56 13.30
C ILE A 356 -3.37 25.75 12.16
N SER A 357 -2.22 26.31 12.48
CA SER A 357 -1.05 26.41 11.57
C SER A 357 0.15 25.72 12.17
N GLU A 358 0.84 24.90 11.37
CA GLU A 358 2.01 24.15 11.79
C GLU A 358 3.08 24.15 10.69
N ASN A 359 4.33 24.39 11.10
CA ASN A 359 5.49 24.26 10.23
C ASN A 359 6.29 23.02 10.61
N ARG A 360 6.76 22.31 9.62
CA ARG A 360 7.70 21.20 9.75
C ARG A 360 8.87 21.42 8.81
N ALA A 361 10.07 21.14 9.26
CA ALA A 361 11.26 21.13 8.44
C ALA A 361 12.12 19.92 8.81
N ASP A 362 12.77 19.33 7.83
CA ASP A 362 13.66 18.20 8.00
C ASP A 362 14.97 18.47 7.29
N LEU A 363 16.09 18.11 7.92
CA LEU A 363 17.40 18.00 7.30
C LEU A 363 17.87 16.55 7.37
N PHE A 364 18.45 16.04 6.29
CA PHE A 364 18.89 14.65 6.26
C PHE A 364 20.19 14.44 5.49
N ALA A 365 20.93 13.41 5.89
CA ALA A 365 22.04 12.84 5.15
C ALA A 365 21.89 11.32 5.09
N LEU A 366 21.91 10.79 3.88
CA LEU A 366 21.76 9.35 3.59
C LEU A 366 23.01 8.88 2.88
N SER A 367 23.69 7.87 3.41
CA SER A 367 24.89 7.31 2.79
C SER A 367 24.76 5.82 2.50
N ARG A 368 25.33 5.41 1.37
CA ARG A 368 25.41 4.04 0.92
C ARG A 368 26.84 3.73 0.53
N TRP A 369 27.41 2.71 1.15
CA TRP A 369 28.78 2.25 0.99
C TRP A 369 28.76 0.84 0.42
N GLN A 370 29.30 0.64 -0.77
CA GLN A 370 29.44 -0.67 -1.39
C GLN A 370 30.91 -1.05 -1.35
N PHE A 371 31.26 -2.05 -0.54
CA PHE A 371 32.62 -2.60 -0.44
C PHE A 371 32.71 -3.89 -1.30
N GLY A 372 33.34 -3.77 -2.45
CA GLY A 372 33.37 -4.86 -3.43
C GLY A 372 31.97 -5.40 -3.76
N PRO A 373 31.86 -6.65 -4.26
CA PRO A 373 30.58 -7.23 -4.67
C PRO A 373 29.77 -7.82 -3.48
N ARG A 374 30.36 -7.92 -2.30
CA ARG A 374 29.79 -8.68 -1.18
C ARG A 374 29.16 -7.87 -0.08
N TRP A 375 29.64 -6.66 0.20
CA TRP A 375 29.24 -5.94 1.40
C TRP A 375 28.64 -4.58 1.07
N LEU A 376 27.42 -4.36 1.50
CA LEU A 376 26.69 -3.10 1.38
C LEU A 376 26.35 -2.61 2.79
N VAL A 377 26.63 -1.31 3.05
CA VAL A 377 26.29 -0.62 4.29
C VAL A 377 25.51 0.64 3.95
N SER A 378 24.52 1.00 4.72
CA SER A 378 23.87 2.31 4.71
C SER A 378 23.91 2.92 6.11
N ALA A 379 24.31 4.19 6.20
CA ALA A 379 24.26 4.96 7.42
C ALA A 379 23.53 6.28 7.13
N ASN A 380 22.42 6.51 7.82
CA ASN A 380 21.56 7.65 7.55
C ASN A 380 21.25 8.40 8.84
N VAL A 381 20.97 9.69 8.70
CA VAL A 381 20.55 10.54 9.80
C VAL A 381 19.55 11.56 9.30
N ARG A 382 18.54 11.86 10.12
CA ARG A 382 17.58 12.94 9.88
C ARG A 382 17.31 13.67 11.19
N GLN A 383 17.24 15.00 11.12
CA GLN A 383 16.74 15.87 12.17
C GLN A 383 15.50 16.59 11.68
N ALA A 384 14.40 16.43 12.38
CA ALA A 384 13.17 17.15 12.15
C ALA A 384 13.04 18.33 13.12
N PHE A 385 12.37 19.38 12.67
CA PHE A 385 11.97 20.56 13.42
C PHE A 385 10.46 20.74 13.22
N VAL A 386 9.68 20.66 14.28
CA VAL A 386 8.23 20.72 14.22
C VAL A 386 7.73 21.75 15.21
N THR A 387 6.77 22.58 14.80
CA THR A 387 6.15 23.54 15.70
C THR A 387 5.62 22.83 16.96
N ARG A 388 6.06 23.29 18.15
CA ARG A 388 5.68 22.78 19.48
C ARG A 388 6.20 21.38 19.85
N PHE A 389 7.09 20.77 19.07
CA PHE A 389 7.69 19.48 19.38
C PHE A 389 9.19 19.50 19.10
N ASP A 390 9.93 18.72 19.89
CA ASP A 390 11.35 18.49 19.72
C ASP A 390 11.58 17.02 19.30
N PRO A 391 11.38 16.67 18.01
CA PRO A 391 11.63 15.33 17.54
C PRO A 391 13.09 14.92 17.74
N PRO A 392 13.35 13.68 18.14
CA PRO A 392 14.71 13.22 18.34
C PRO A 392 15.46 13.10 17.01
N LEU A 393 16.79 13.21 17.07
CA LEU A 393 17.65 12.80 15.95
C LEU A 393 17.35 11.33 15.62
N THR A 394 17.17 11.02 14.32
CA THR A 394 16.82 9.67 13.84
C THR A 394 17.96 9.05 13.02
N PRO A 395 18.98 8.47 13.68
CA PRO A 395 20.00 7.71 13.00
C PRO A 395 19.47 6.34 12.57
N SER A 396 20.03 5.80 11.49
CA SER A 396 19.89 4.40 11.11
C SER A 396 21.19 3.85 10.54
N LEU A 397 21.45 2.59 10.84
CA LEU A 397 22.56 1.81 10.30
C LEU A 397 21.99 0.50 9.76
N GLY A 398 22.31 0.17 8.52
CA GLY A 398 21.90 -1.07 7.90
C GLY A 398 23.05 -1.71 7.14
N THR A 399 23.06 -3.04 7.08
CA THR A 399 24.08 -3.80 6.37
C THR A 399 23.51 -5.01 5.67
N GLU A 400 24.10 -5.35 4.53
CA GLU A 400 23.85 -6.58 3.78
C GLU A 400 25.20 -7.21 3.44
N TYR A 401 25.39 -8.46 3.83
CA TYR A 401 26.59 -9.21 3.52
C TYR A 401 26.25 -10.49 2.78
N ARG A 402 26.82 -10.66 1.58
CA ARG A 402 26.63 -11.84 0.74
C ARG A 402 27.49 -12.97 1.25
N LEU A 403 26.89 -13.88 2.04
CA LEU A 403 27.53 -15.05 2.63
C LEU A 403 27.96 -16.05 1.55
N LEU A 404 27.03 -16.37 0.64
CA LEU A 404 27.26 -17.28 -0.48
C LEU A 404 26.99 -16.53 -1.80
N ASN A 405 27.86 -16.70 -2.77
CA ASN A 405 27.80 -16.04 -4.05
C ASN A 405 28.22 -17.00 -5.16
N GLY A 406 27.40 -18.00 -5.44
CA GLY A 406 27.58 -18.92 -6.55
C GLY A 406 26.80 -18.48 -7.81
N PRO A 407 27.05 -19.14 -8.97
CA PRO A 407 26.36 -18.78 -10.21
C PRO A 407 24.86 -19.04 -10.17
N LYS A 408 24.40 -20.01 -9.39
CA LYS A 408 22.98 -20.40 -9.26
C LYS A 408 22.37 -20.12 -7.90
N TYR A 409 23.14 -19.66 -6.92
CA TYR A 409 22.63 -19.40 -5.59
C TYR A 409 23.34 -18.22 -4.93
N HIS A 410 22.58 -17.43 -4.22
CA HIS A 410 23.08 -16.33 -3.40
C HIS A 410 22.41 -16.44 -2.03
N LEU A 411 23.18 -16.25 -0.97
CA LEU A 411 22.66 -16.11 0.40
C LEU A 411 23.21 -14.80 0.97
N THR A 412 22.31 -13.93 1.40
CA THR A 412 22.64 -12.61 1.95
C THR A 412 22.14 -12.52 3.38
N ALA A 413 23.02 -12.18 4.31
CA ALA A 413 22.65 -11.78 5.66
C ALA A 413 22.36 -10.28 5.66
N LYS A 414 21.31 -9.89 6.39
CA LYS A 414 20.84 -8.50 6.51
C LYS A 414 20.71 -8.13 7.98
N GLY A 415 21.02 -6.89 8.31
CA GLY A 415 20.81 -6.38 9.67
C GLY A 415 20.62 -4.88 9.65
N SER A 416 19.77 -4.38 10.54
CA SER A 416 19.55 -2.96 10.71
C SER A 416 19.20 -2.59 12.15
N VAL A 417 19.57 -1.36 12.50
CA VAL A 417 19.13 -0.67 13.69
C VAL A 417 18.76 0.76 13.31
N SER A 418 17.61 1.22 13.78
CA SER A 418 17.13 2.56 13.44
C SER A 418 16.30 3.16 14.55
N ARG A 419 16.42 4.47 14.73
CA ARG A 419 15.51 5.28 15.54
C ARG A 419 14.40 5.83 14.66
N SER A 420 13.20 5.86 15.18
CA SER A 420 12.02 6.44 14.54
C SER A 420 11.29 7.36 15.52
N TYR A 421 10.40 8.19 15.00
CA TYR A 421 9.53 9.03 15.80
C TYR A 421 8.22 9.27 15.10
N ARG A 422 7.20 9.64 15.87
CA ARG A 422 5.93 10.14 15.37
C ARG A 422 5.50 11.37 16.18
N VAL A 423 5.13 12.42 15.47
CA VAL A 423 4.50 13.60 16.07
C VAL A 423 3.00 13.31 16.18
N PRO A 424 2.38 13.59 17.34
CA PRO A 424 0.94 13.43 17.50
C PRO A 424 0.15 14.19 16.44
N THR A 425 -0.91 13.58 15.94
CA THR A 425 -1.78 14.16 14.92
C THR A 425 -2.52 15.39 15.41
N LEU A 426 -3.10 16.15 14.49
CA LEU A 426 -3.87 17.33 14.88
C LEU A 426 -5.12 16.95 15.68
N ASN A 427 -5.80 15.83 15.35
CA ASN A 427 -6.93 15.32 16.13
C ASN A 427 -6.51 14.91 17.55
N GLU A 428 -5.41 14.22 17.71
CA GLU A 428 -4.90 13.80 19.03
C GLU A 428 -4.61 14.98 19.94
N ARG A 429 -4.31 16.14 19.39
CA ARG A 429 -3.98 17.37 20.15
C ARG A 429 -5.16 18.31 20.37
N TYR A 430 -5.96 18.56 19.33
CA TYR A 430 -6.85 19.72 19.29
C TYR A 430 -8.33 19.38 19.26
N TRP A 431 -8.72 18.09 19.17
CA TRP A 431 -10.12 17.72 19.21
C TRP A 431 -10.76 18.15 20.52
N LYS A 432 -11.92 18.82 20.47
CA LYS A 432 -12.68 19.19 21.65
C LYS A 432 -12.94 17.95 22.53
N VAL A 433 -12.79 18.08 23.84
CA VAL A 433 -13.04 17.04 24.84
C VAL A 433 -12.10 15.83 24.78
N LEU A 434 -11.83 15.28 23.61
CA LEU A 434 -11.08 14.03 23.45
C LEU A 434 -9.58 14.24 23.24
N GLY A 435 -9.18 15.36 22.63
CA GLY A 435 -7.78 15.69 22.38
C GLY A 435 -7.01 16.05 23.65
N ASN A 436 -5.70 15.93 23.57
CA ASN A 436 -4.79 16.26 24.65
C ASN A 436 -3.63 17.12 24.13
N PRO A 437 -3.63 18.45 24.38
CA PRO A 437 -2.55 19.33 23.93
C PRO A 437 -1.17 18.99 24.50
N GLU A 438 -1.12 18.30 25.67
CA GLU A 438 0.09 17.89 26.37
C GLU A 438 0.58 16.48 25.96
N ILE A 439 0.00 15.90 24.90
CA ILE A 439 0.40 14.59 24.41
C ILE A 439 1.86 14.62 23.91
N ARG A 440 2.67 13.62 24.28
CA ARG A 440 4.07 13.54 23.92
C ARG A 440 4.27 12.86 22.57
N SER A 441 5.35 13.24 21.88
CA SER A 441 5.81 12.54 20.67
C SER A 441 6.29 11.13 21.00
N GLU A 442 5.97 10.18 20.14
CA GLU A 442 6.45 8.82 20.26
C GLU A 442 7.89 8.69 19.74
N SER A 443 8.68 7.87 20.39
CA SER A 443 10.05 7.54 19.99
C SER A 443 10.24 6.03 19.90
N GLY A 444 10.70 5.53 18.74
CA GLY A 444 10.90 4.11 18.49
C GLY A 444 12.39 3.75 18.32
N LEU A 445 12.76 2.56 18.81
CA LEU A 445 14.03 1.89 18.50
C LEU A 445 13.72 0.53 17.85
N ASN A 446 14.19 0.35 16.62
CA ASN A 446 13.88 -0.79 15.78
C ASN A 446 15.17 -1.57 15.49
N LYS A 447 15.12 -2.88 15.60
CA LYS A 447 16.23 -3.79 15.33
C LYS A 447 15.73 -4.95 14.47
N GLU A 448 16.51 -5.31 13.45
CA GLU A 448 16.17 -6.38 12.52
C GLU A 448 17.38 -7.22 12.18
N LEU A 449 17.16 -8.52 12.03
CA LEU A 449 18.11 -9.46 11.46
C LEU A 449 17.38 -10.32 10.44
N GLY A 450 17.99 -10.55 9.29
CA GLY A 450 17.36 -11.30 8.21
C GLY A 450 18.34 -12.10 7.36
N LEU A 451 17.78 -13.06 6.66
CA LEU A 451 18.44 -13.85 5.62
C LEU A 451 17.62 -13.78 4.35
N GLU A 452 18.25 -13.57 3.21
CA GLU A 452 17.65 -13.65 1.88
C GLU A 452 18.42 -14.64 1.02
N ALA A 453 17.70 -15.64 0.52
CA ALA A 453 18.23 -16.64 -0.39
C ALA A 453 17.63 -16.46 -1.79
N LYS A 454 18.48 -16.48 -2.82
CA LYS A 454 18.08 -16.57 -4.23
C LYS A 454 18.71 -17.81 -4.82
N TRP A 455 17.88 -18.66 -5.40
CA TRP A 455 18.30 -19.91 -6.00
C TRP A 455 17.70 -20.06 -7.39
N GLN A 456 18.52 -20.41 -8.34
CA GLN A 456 18.15 -20.66 -9.73
C GLN A 456 18.48 -22.12 -10.09
N PRO A 457 17.57 -23.08 -9.76
CA PRO A 457 17.81 -24.52 -10.01
C PRO A 457 18.09 -24.82 -11.47
N SER A 458 17.40 -24.13 -12.37
CA SER A 458 17.57 -24.20 -13.82
C SER A 458 17.38 -22.82 -14.45
N GLU A 459 17.64 -22.69 -15.75
CA GLU A 459 17.39 -21.44 -16.49
C GLU A 459 15.91 -21.03 -16.46
N SER A 460 15.02 -22.03 -16.38
CA SER A 460 13.56 -21.83 -16.36
C SER A 460 12.97 -21.64 -14.96
N GLN A 461 13.74 -21.76 -13.89
CA GLN A 461 13.21 -21.73 -12.53
C GLN A 461 13.99 -20.77 -11.64
N GLN A 462 13.25 -20.03 -10.81
CA GLN A 462 13.81 -19.14 -9.81
C GLN A 462 13.05 -19.27 -8.49
N VAL A 463 13.80 -19.35 -7.40
CA VAL A 463 13.29 -19.32 -6.03
C VAL A 463 13.93 -18.16 -5.28
N THR A 464 13.12 -17.38 -4.59
CA THR A 464 13.59 -16.35 -3.65
C THR A 464 12.91 -16.59 -2.31
N ALA A 465 13.68 -16.64 -1.23
CA ALA A 465 13.14 -16.78 0.11
C ALA A 465 13.78 -15.77 1.05
N SER A 466 13.03 -15.24 1.98
CA SER A 466 13.53 -14.35 3.03
C SER A 466 12.93 -14.71 4.39
N LEU A 467 13.75 -14.57 5.43
CA LEU A 467 13.36 -14.70 6.82
C LEU A 467 13.88 -13.48 7.57
N THR A 468 13.03 -12.81 8.34
CA THR A 468 13.41 -11.60 9.10
C THR A 468 12.84 -11.70 10.49
N ALA A 469 13.69 -11.57 11.50
CA ALA A 469 13.30 -11.38 12.90
C ALA A 469 13.43 -9.90 13.24
N TYR A 470 12.48 -9.37 14.02
CA TYR A 470 12.45 -7.97 14.40
C TYR A 470 12.07 -7.77 15.87
N HIS A 471 12.54 -6.63 16.41
CA HIS A 471 12.22 -6.14 17.73
C HIS A 471 12.09 -4.61 17.67
N ASN A 472 10.86 -4.11 17.83
CA ASN A 472 10.53 -2.70 17.83
C ASN A 472 10.06 -2.29 19.23
N ARG A 473 10.72 -1.32 19.81
CA ARG A 473 10.32 -0.67 21.06
C ARG A 473 9.80 0.73 20.74
N VAL A 474 8.64 1.10 21.27
CA VAL A 474 8.06 2.45 21.11
C VAL A 474 7.71 2.99 22.49
N ASP A 475 8.38 4.06 22.88
CA ASP A 475 8.12 4.82 24.09
C ASP A 475 7.07 5.91 23.79
N ASP A 476 6.25 6.25 24.79
CA ASP A 476 5.18 7.25 24.71
C ASP A 476 4.11 6.94 23.64
N TRP A 477 3.79 5.67 23.40
CA TRP A 477 2.78 5.27 22.42
C TRP A 477 1.44 5.93 22.67
N THR A 478 0.91 6.62 21.68
CA THR A 478 -0.36 7.31 21.75
C THR A 478 -1.54 6.36 21.50
N TYR A 479 -2.57 6.44 22.35
CA TYR A 479 -3.78 5.68 22.16
C TYR A 479 -5.03 6.47 22.64
N TRP A 480 -6.18 6.09 22.12
CA TRP A 480 -7.48 6.59 22.54
C TRP A 480 -8.01 5.66 23.63
N ASN A 481 -8.03 6.15 24.87
CA ASN A 481 -8.34 5.34 26.04
C ASN A 481 -9.86 5.14 26.20
N PRO A 482 -10.43 3.94 25.93
CA PRO A 482 -11.86 3.70 26.02
C PRO A 482 -12.39 3.83 27.47
N ASP A 483 -11.57 3.56 28.48
CA ASP A 483 -11.95 3.65 29.89
C ASP A 483 -12.02 5.09 30.38
N ARG A 484 -11.53 6.04 29.59
CA ARG A 484 -11.60 7.48 29.82
C ARG A 484 -12.34 8.21 28.69
N ASN A 485 -13.48 7.66 28.28
CA ASN A 485 -14.31 8.23 27.20
C ASN A 485 -13.52 8.55 25.92
N TYR A 486 -12.59 7.67 25.56
CA TYR A 486 -11.72 7.83 24.39
C TYR A 486 -10.82 9.08 24.41
N ARG A 487 -10.49 9.62 25.57
CA ARG A 487 -9.49 10.70 25.66
C ARG A 487 -8.12 10.19 25.25
N VAL A 488 -7.36 11.02 24.54
CA VAL A 488 -6.00 10.70 24.07
C VAL A 488 -4.99 10.71 25.21
N GLU A 489 -4.24 9.62 25.32
CA GLU A 489 -3.18 9.42 26.32
C GLU A 489 -1.94 8.76 25.73
N ASN A 490 -0.82 8.79 26.45
CA ASN A 490 0.36 7.99 26.13
C ASN A 490 0.43 6.73 27.00
N LEU A 491 0.74 5.58 26.38
CA LEU A 491 1.28 4.42 27.07
C LEU A 491 2.79 4.60 27.25
N GLN A 492 3.34 4.17 28.37
CA GLN A 492 4.75 4.35 28.63
C GLN A 492 5.63 3.56 27.68
N LEU A 493 5.25 2.31 27.36
CA LEU A 493 6.05 1.43 26.53
C LEU A 493 5.20 0.36 25.82
N VAL A 494 5.37 0.27 24.51
CA VAL A 494 4.88 -0.85 23.69
C VAL A 494 6.07 -1.54 23.03
N VAL A 495 6.07 -2.88 23.04
CA VAL A 495 7.07 -3.71 22.36
C VAL A 495 6.40 -4.61 21.34
N ALA A 496 6.85 -4.51 20.08
CA ALA A 496 6.44 -5.38 19.00
C ALA A 496 7.62 -6.24 18.52
N ARG A 497 7.47 -7.55 18.55
CA ARG A 497 8.49 -8.53 18.19
C ARG A 497 7.89 -9.68 17.38
N GLY A 498 8.69 -10.23 16.48
CA GLY A 498 8.19 -11.32 15.67
C GLY A 498 9.14 -11.79 14.60
N VAL A 499 8.59 -12.64 13.74
CA VAL A 499 9.29 -13.22 12.59
C VAL A 499 8.42 -13.11 11.36
N GLU A 500 9.00 -12.72 10.25
CA GLU A 500 8.36 -12.66 8.93
C GLU A 500 9.10 -13.58 7.98
N MET A 501 8.34 -14.38 7.22
CA MET A 501 8.85 -15.22 6.15
C MET A 501 8.16 -14.84 4.84
N GLN A 502 8.91 -14.86 3.75
CA GLN A 502 8.39 -14.74 2.40
C GLN A 502 9.15 -15.68 1.49
N ALA A 503 8.43 -16.42 0.66
CA ALA A 503 9.02 -17.27 -0.37
C ALA A 503 8.29 -17.03 -1.69
N GLN A 504 9.03 -17.02 -2.79
CA GLN A 504 8.52 -16.89 -4.14
C GLN A 504 9.20 -17.92 -5.02
N TRP A 505 8.42 -18.66 -5.78
CA TRP A 505 8.88 -19.55 -6.83
C TRP A 505 8.27 -19.14 -8.15
N ARG A 506 9.04 -19.17 -9.21
CA ARG A 506 8.61 -18.97 -10.60
C ARG A 506 9.25 -20.04 -11.48
N ALA A 507 8.49 -20.52 -12.45
CA ALA A 507 8.96 -21.48 -13.44
C ALA A 507 8.32 -21.19 -14.81
N ASP A 508 9.17 -21.16 -15.83
CA ASP A 508 8.81 -20.99 -17.24
C ASP A 508 9.11 -22.29 -17.99
N PHE A 509 8.10 -23.16 -18.12
CA PHE A 509 8.18 -24.39 -18.90
C PHE A 509 7.74 -24.12 -20.35
N PRO A 510 8.05 -25.01 -21.32
CA PRO A 510 7.74 -24.76 -22.75
C PRO A 510 6.27 -24.43 -23.03
N ALA A 511 5.32 -25.04 -22.29
CA ALA A 511 3.89 -24.83 -22.48
C ALA A 511 3.22 -24.07 -21.32
N TRP A 512 3.89 -23.92 -20.17
CA TRP A 512 3.32 -23.40 -18.95
C TRP A 512 4.23 -22.37 -18.28
N GLN A 513 3.65 -21.28 -17.83
CA GLN A 513 4.27 -20.39 -16.85
C GLN A 513 3.54 -20.57 -15.52
N THR A 514 4.27 -20.80 -14.45
CA THR A 514 3.67 -21.01 -13.14
C THR A 514 4.49 -20.32 -12.06
N GLY A 515 3.85 -20.04 -10.95
CA GLY A 515 4.55 -19.50 -9.81
C GLY A 515 3.70 -19.49 -8.57
N SER A 516 4.36 -19.36 -7.44
CA SER A 516 3.72 -19.22 -6.15
C SER A 516 4.44 -18.21 -5.28
N THR A 517 3.69 -17.57 -4.39
CA THR A 517 4.20 -16.67 -3.35
C THR A 517 3.58 -17.05 -2.03
N LEU A 518 4.39 -17.25 -1.01
CA LEU A 518 4.00 -17.48 0.36
C LEU A 518 4.48 -16.32 1.22
N GLY A 519 3.60 -15.76 2.03
CA GLY A 519 3.91 -14.77 3.06
C GLY A 519 3.41 -15.24 4.41
N TYR A 520 4.22 -15.09 5.46
CA TYR A 520 3.83 -15.42 6.82
C TYR A 520 4.42 -14.40 7.78
N ALA A 521 3.66 -14.03 8.80
CA ALA A 521 4.12 -13.22 9.93
C ALA A 521 3.61 -13.76 11.26
N LEU A 522 4.51 -13.82 12.22
CA LEU A 522 4.23 -13.97 13.63
C LEU A 522 4.48 -12.62 14.28
N ASN A 523 3.43 -12.04 14.91
CA ASN A 523 3.47 -10.72 15.52
C ASN A 523 3.04 -10.80 16.99
N ARG A 524 3.93 -10.50 17.90
CA ARG A 524 3.61 -10.27 19.30
C ARG A 524 3.87 -8.81 19.63
N SER A 525 2.80 -8.04 19.81
CA SER A 525 2.84 -6.61 20.14
C SER A 525 2.11 -6.41 21.45
N SER A 526 2.84 -6.06 22.51
CA SER A 526 2.31 -5.99 23.86
C SER A 526 2.58 -4.64 24.50
N GLN A 527 1.67 -4.24 25.37
CA GLN A 527 1.82 -3.08 26.25
C GLN A 527 2.68 -3.54 27.43
N GLU A 528 3.90 -3.01 27.54
CA GLU A 528 4.84 -3.49 28.54
C GLU A 528 4.84 -2.61 29.81
N ARG A 529 4.49 -1.33 29.69
CA ARG A 529 4.41 -0.37 30.79
C ARG A 529 3.34 0.68 30.55
N VAL A 530 2.73 1.14 31.62
CA VAL A 530 1.74 2.22 31.64
C VAL A 530 2.16 3.30 32.63
N TYR A 531 1.78 4.55 32.39
CA TYR A 531 2.04 5.65 33.31
C TYR A 531 1.11 5.62 34.51
N ASN A 532 -0.13 5.19 34.31
CA ASN A 532 -1.16 5.21 35.34
C ASN A 532 -1.42 3.81 35.91
N ALA A 533 -1.35 3.65 37.22
CA ALA A 533 -1.52 2.37 37.90
C ALA A 533 -2.88 1.72 37.64
N TYR A 534 -3.94 2.49 37.40
CA TYR A 534 -5.27 1.95 37.07
C TYR A 534 -5.32 1.18 35.74
N ALA A 535 -4.36 1.40 34.84
CA ALA A 535 -4.26 0.69 33.58
C ALA A 535 -3.30 -0.54 33.68
N GLY A 536 -3.02 -1.03 34.90
CA GLY A 536 -2.08 -2.15 35.10
C GLY A 536 -2.56 -3.48 34.52
N ASP A 537 -3.86 -3.69 34.40
CA ASP A 537 -4.49 -4.88 33.82
C ASP A 537 -4.24 -5.08 32.33
N ILE A 538 -3.87 -4.02 31.61
CA ILE A 538 -3.51 -4.10 30.19
C ILE A 538 -2.04 -4.44 29.93
N VAL A 539 -1.18 -4.46 30.97
CA VAL A 539 0.25 -4.77 30.86
C VAL A 539 0.45 -6.24 30.45
N GLY A 540 1.34 -6.47 29.49
CA GLY A 540 1.62 -7.79 28.91
C GLY A 540 0.56 -8.27 27.90
N LYS A 541 -0.53 -7.52 27.69
CA LYS A 541 -1.60 -7.85 26.77
C LYS A 541 -1.24 -7.49 25.33
N GLN A 542 -1.74 -8.32 24.39
CA GLN A 542 -1.60 -8.09 22.95
C GLN A 542 -2.36 -6.82 22.53
N LEU A 543 -1.80 -6.01 21.64
CA LEU A 543 -2.49 -4.85 21.07
C LEU A 543 -3.75 -5.26 20.31
N VAL A 544 -4.73 -4.38 20.34
CA VAL A 544 -6.04 -4.60 19.69
C VAL A 544 -5.92 -4.65 18.16
N TYR A 545 -6.70 -5.54 17.53
CA TYR A 545 -6.73 -5.78 16.09
C TYR A 545 -5.40 -6.21 15.47
N VAL A 546 -4.51 -6.79 16.26
CA VAL A 546 -3.24 -7.37 15.81
C VAL A 546 -3.31 -8.88 15.96
N PRO A 547 -3.52 -9.67 14.89
CA PRO A 547 -3.46 -11.12 14.95
C PRO A 547 -2.03 -11.58 15.21
N VAL A 548 -1.87 -12.63 16.02
CA VAL A 548 -0.55 -13.19 16.34
C VAL A 548 0.05 -13.88 15.12
N HIS A 549 -0.75 -14.65 14.38
CA HIS A 549 -0.32 -15.33 13.16
C HIS A 549 -1.17 -14.86 11.99
N GLN A 550 -0.52 -14.57 10.86
CA GLN A 550 -1.18 -14.26 9.61
C GLN A 550 -0.36 -14.75 8.43
N GLY A 551 -1.03 -15.13 7.35
CA GLY A 551 -0.36 -15.65 6.17
C GLY A 551 -1.15 -15.44 4.90
N THR A 552 -0.41 -15.44 3.79
CA THR A 552 -0.94 -15.36 2.42
C THR A 552 -0.28 -16.42 1.57
N PHE A 553 -1.02 -16.99 0.66
CA PHE A 553 -0.50 -17.88 -0.36
C PHE A 553 -1.17 -17.56 -1.70
N ASN A 554 -0.38 -17.33 -2.73
CA ASN A 554 -0.85 -17.12 -4.09
C ASN A 554 -0.14 -18.13 -5.00
N ALA A 555 -0.89 -18.75 -5.91
CA ALA A 555 -0.32 -19.61 -6.94
C ALA A 555 -1.04 -19.36 -8.26
N TYR A 556 -0.29 -19.37 -9.36
CA TYR A 556 -0.86 -19.26 -10.69
C TYR A 556 -0.27 -20.29 -11.65
N ALA A 557 -1.08 -20.66 -12.63
CA ALA A 557 -0.67 -21.41 -13.79
C ALA A 557 -1.22 -20.73 -15.05
N GLN A 558 -0.37 -20.50 -16.04
CA GLN A 558 -0.70 -19.88 -17.31
C GLN A 558 -0.30 -20.76 -18.47
N ARG A 559 -1.24 -20.98 -19.40
CA ARG A 559 -0.98 -21.67 -20.66
C ARG A 559 -1.57 -20.86 -21.82
N GLY A 560 -0.70 -20.36 -22.69
CA GLY A 560 -1.14 -19.50 -23.78
C GLY A 560 -1.87 -18.27 -23.27
N VAL A 561 -3.14 -18.14 -23.67
CA VAL A 561 -3.99 -16.99 -23.33
C VAL A 561 -4.73 -17.14 -21.99
N PHE A 562 -4.72 -18.32 -21.39
CA PHE A 562 -5.44 -18.64 -20.15
C PHE A 562 -4.51 -18.59 -18.95
N ARG A 563 -4.94 -17.93 -17.90
CA ARG A 563 -4.30 -17.91 -16.60
C ARG A 563 -5.29 -18.20 -15.49
N PHE A 564 -4.92 -19.10 -14.59
CA PHE A 564 -5.66 -19.40 -13.39
C PHE A 564 -4.84 -19.01 -12.17
N THR A 565 -5.48 -18.39 -11.20
CA THR A 565 -4.82 -17.96 -9.96
C THR A 565 -5.67 -18.35 -8.77
N THR A 566 -5.01 -18.87 -7.74
CA THR A 566 -5.59 -19.10 -6.41
C THR A 566 -4.94 -18.14 -5.43
N GLN A 567 -5.75 -17.50 -4.59
CA GLN A 567 -5.29 -16.60 -3.54
C GLN A 567 -5.86 -17.07 -2.21
N VAL A 568 -5.01 -17.21 -1.23
CA VAL A 568 -5.38 -17.61 0.14
C VAL A 568 -4.87 -16.56 1.10
N ARG A 569 -5.70 -16.17 2.06
CA ARG A 569 -5.35 -15.33 3.19
C ARG A 569 -5.91 -15.92 4.46
N GLY A 570 -5.10 -16.03 5.50
CA GLY A 570 -5.54 -16.49 6.81
C GLY A 570 -4.95 -15.67 7.95
N GLN A 571 -5.67 -15.57 9.05
CA GLN A 571 -5.19 -15.00 10.30
C GLN A 571 -5.84 -15.68 11.50
N THR A 572 -5.13 -15.65 12.63
CA THR A 572 -5.69 -16.07 13.92
C THR A 572 -6.62 -15.00 14.50
N ARG A 573 -7.25 -15.30 15.64
CA ARG A 573 -8.06 -14.32 16.37
C ARG A 573 -7.29 -13.02 16.63
N SER A 574 -8.03 -11.92 16.75
CA SER A 574 -7.50 -10.61 17.14
C SER A 574 -8.36 -10.00 18.23
N PHE A 575 -7.73 -9.48 19.28
CA PHE A 575 -8.44 -8.87 20.40
C PHE A 575 -9.03 -7.52 20.01
N THR A 576 -10.18 -7.18 20.61
CA THR A 576 -10.89 -5.91 20.36
C THR A 576 -10.83 -4.96 21.56
N THR A 577 -10.46 -5.48 22.73
CA THR A 577 -10.29 -4.73 23.99
C THR A 577 -8.84 -4.80 24.46
N PHE A 578 -8.37 -3.77 25.17
CA PHE A 578 -6.97 -3.68 25.61
C PHE A 578 -6.62 -4.70 26.68
N ASP A 579 -7.59 -5.14 27.48
CA ASP A 579 -7.46 -6.22 28.50
C ASP A 579 -7.48 -7.63 27.89
N ASN A 580 -7.71 -7.73 26.58
CA ASN A 580 -7.87 -8.97 25.82
C ASN A 580 -9.08 -9.84 26.22
N SER A 581 -10.10 -9.25 26.86
CA SER A 581 -11.33 -9.97 27.28
C SER A 581 -12.26 -10.31 26.11
N ARG A 582 -12.17 -9.58 24.98
CA ARG A 582 -12.99 -9.80 23.79
C ARG A 582 -12.12 -9.92 22.55
N ASP A 583 -12.52 -10.79 21.63
CA ASP A 583 -11.81 -11.02 20.37
C ASP A 583 -12.75 -11.25 19.18
N LEU A 584 -12.21 -11.08 17.99
CA LEU A 584 -12.77 -11.55 16.74
C LEU A 584 -12.15 -12.87 16.35
N PRO A 585 -12.93 -13.88 15.93
CA PRO A 585 -12.42 -15.17 15.48
C PRO A 585 -11.44 -15.05 14.32
N GLY A 586 -10.47 -15.96 14.26
CA GLY A 586 -9.62 -16.14 13.10
C GLY A 586 -10.42 -16.64 11.88
N TYR A 587 -9.87 -16.43 10.69
CA TYR A 587 -10.51 -16.85 9.45
C TYR A 587 -9.49 -17.22 8.37
N VAL A 588 -9.98 -17.95 7.36
CA VAL A 588 -9.27 -18.23 6.10
C VAL A 588 -10.19 -17.88 4.94
N LEU A 589 -9.69 -17.12 3.99
CA LEU A 589 -10.36 -16.74 2.76
C LEU A 589 -9.63 -17.34 1.57
N VAL A 590 -10.37 -17.89 0.63
CA VAL A 590 -9.84 -18.44 -0.62
C VAL A 590 -10.56 -17.80 -1.80
N ASN A 591 -9.78 -17.24 -2.73
CA ASN A 591 -10.29 -16.66 -3.97
C ASN A 591 -9.73 -17.45 -5.16
N LEU A 592 -10.54 -17.57 -6.20
CA LEU A 592 -10.16 -18.14 -7.49
C LEU A 592 -10.36 -17.11 -8.60
N LEU A 593 -9.38 -17.01 -9.49
CA LEU A 593 -9.41 -16.12 -10.65
C LEU A 593 -9.12 -16.91 -11.91
N ALA A 594 -9.86 -16.63 -12.97
CA ALA A 594 -9.63 -17.11 -14.32
C ALA A 594 -9.51 -15.90 -15.26
N GLU A 595 -8.45 -15.87 -16.04
CA GLU A 595 -8.14 -14.76 -16.95
C GLU A 595 -7.93 -15.29 -18.35
N VAL A 596 -8.44 -14.55 -19.34
CA VAL A 596 -8.26 -14.82 -20.76
C VAL A 596 -7.80 -13.52 -21.41
N THR A 597 -6.68 -13.57 -22.12
CA THR A 597 -6.15 -12.44 -22.88
C THR A 597 -6.20 -12.73 -24.37
N GLY A 598 -6.92 -11.91 -25.14
CA GLY A 598 -6.93 -11.95 -26.60
C GLY A 598 -6.26 -10.70 -27.19
N GLN A 599 -5.51 -10.88 -28.28
CA GLN A 599 -4.91 -9.77 -29.03
C GLN A 599 -5.17 -9.93 -30.51
N ARG A 600 -5.59 -8.84 -31.16
CA ARG A 600 -5.76 -8.77 -32.63
C ARG A 600 -5.35 -7.39 -33.13
N GLY A 601 -4.25 -7.35 -33.90
CA GLY A 601 -3.65 -6.10 -34.34
C GLY A 601 -3.31 -5.21 -33.14
N HIS A 602 -3.75 -3.98 -33.19
CA HIS A 602 -3.51 -2.99 -32.13
C HIS A 602 -4.40 -3.16 -30.87
N TRP A 603 -5.38 -4.05 -30.91
CA TRP A 603 -6.34 -4.24 -29.84
C TRP A 603 -6.02 -5.46 -28.98
N ARG A 604 -6.10 -5.28 -27.67
CA ARG A 604 -6.02 -6.35 -26.66
C ARG A 604 -7.27 -6.30 -25.79
N ALA A 605 -7.83 -7.45 -25.51
CA ALA A 605 -8.93 -7.64 -24.57
C ALA A 605 -8.49 -8.60 -23.45
N ASP A 606 -8.61 -8.16 -22.21
CA ASP A 606 -8.37 -8.97 -21.02
C ASP A 606 -9.72 -9.16 -20.32
N LEU A 607 -10.15 -10.41 -20.19
CA LEU A 607 -11.35 -10.80 -19.46
C LEU A 607 -10.93 -11.59 -18.23
N GLN A 608 -11.39 -11.16 -17.04
CA GLN A 608 -11.11 -11.81 -15.77
C GLN A 608 -12.40 -12.11 -15.04
N ALA A 609 -12.63 -13.38 -14.70
CA ALA A 609 -13.68 -13.83 -13.79
C ALA A 609 -13.05 -14.15 -12.42
N GLN A 610 -13.69 -13.71 -11.35
CA GLN A 610 -13.19 -13.89 -10.00
C GLN A 610 -14.31 -14.39 -9.07
N ALA A 611 -14.00 -15.40 -8.27
CA ALA A 611 -14.82 -15.89 -7.17
C ALA A 611 -14.08 -15.64 -5.86
N ASN A 612 -14.62 -14.76 -5.02
CA ASN A 612 -14.03 -14.42 -3.72
C ASN A 612 -14.71 -15.19 -2.60
N ASN A 613 -13.93 -15.53 -1.56
CA ASN A 613 -14.42 -16.24 -0.39
C ASN A 613 -15.27 -17.46 -0.79
N ILE A 614 -14.68 -18.36 -1.59
CA ILE A 614 -15.42 -19.49 -2.23
C ILE A 614 -16.10 -20.42 -1.22
N PHE A 615 -15.55 -20.51 0.00
CA PHE A 615 -16.12 -21.32 1.08
C PHE A 615 -17.18 -20.58 1.90
N ASN A 616 -17.50 -19.33 1.54
CA ASN A 616 -18.48 -18.48 2.23
C ASN A 616 -18.21 -18.33 3.73
N ALA A 617 -16.94 -18.21 4.11
CA ALA A 617 -16.55 -18.01 5.49
C ALA A 617 -17.13 -16.69 6.02
N LEU A 618 -17.77 -16.75 7.19
CA LEU A 618 -18.19 -15.56 7.91
C LEU A 618 -17.00 -15.02 8.70
N TYR A 619 -16.68 -13.75 8.51
CA TYR A 619 -15.54 -13.12 9.15
C TYR A 619 -15.77 -11.65 9.41
N LEU A 620 -15.07 -11.12 10.41
CA LEU A 620 -15.04 -9.70 10.76
C LEU A 620 -13.58 -9.24 10.88
N ASN A 621 -13.31 -8.04 10.40
CA ASN A 621 -11.99 -7.41 10.57
C ASN A 621 -12.01 -6.36 11.69
N VAL A 622 -13.13 -5.64 11.85
CA VAL A 622 -13.28 -4.59 12.85
C VAL A 622 -14.69 -4.63 13.42
N GLY A 623 -14.78 -4.80 14.72
CA GLY A 623 -16.02 -4.69 15.47
C GLY A 623 -17.21 -5.38 14.80
N ARG A 624 -18.33 -4.67 14.68
CA ARG A 624 -19.57 -5.15 14.08
C ARG A 624 -19.71 -4.83 12.59
N ASN A 625 -18.59 -4.51 11.90
CA ASN A 625 -18.64 -4.14 10.49
C ASN A 625 -18.78 -5.39 9.61
N ALA A 626 -19.87 -5.44 8.86
CA ALA A 626 -20.19 -6.56 7.98
C ALA A 626 -19.15 -6.71 6.86
N MET A 627 -18.68 -7.93 6.65
CA MET A 627 -17.80 -8.30 5.55
C MET A 627 -18.56 -9.21 4.56
N PRO A 628 -18.27 -9.11 3.25
CA PRO A 628 -18.98 -9.90 2.24
C PRO A 628 -18.67 -11.39 2.39
N GLY A 629 -19.71 -12.22 2.28
CA GLY A 629 -19.59 -13.65 2.05
C GLY A 629 -19.04 -13.96 0.66
N ARG A 630 -19.41 -15.13 0.09
CA ARG A 630 -19.03 -15.50 -1.27
C ARG A 630 -19.53 -14.45 -2.27
N SER A 631 -18.64 -14.00 -3.16
CA SER A 631 -18.96 -12.99 -4.16
C SER A 631 -18.25 -13.26 -5.48
N PHE A 632 -18.82 -12.78 -6.57
CA PHE A 632 -18.30 -12.95 -7.91
C PHE A 632 -18.08 -11.61 -8.58
N SER A 633 -17.08 -11.51 -9.46
CA SER A 633 -16.92 -10.36 -10.33
C SER A 633 -16.45 -10.77 -11.72
N LEU A 634 -16.85 -9.97 -12.70
CA LEU A 634 -16.38 -10.04 -14.08
C LEU A 634 -15.77 -8.69 -14.45
N ASN A 635 -14.53 -8.72 -14.91
CA ASN A 635 -13.76 -7.55 -15.29
C ASN A 635 -13.40 -7.67 -16.77
N LEU A 636 -13.66 -6.62 -17.54
CA LEU A 636 -13.25 -6.49 -18.94
C LEU A 636 -12.36 -5.27 -19.08
N LEU A 637 -11.20 -5.44 -19.71
CA LEU A 637 -10.30 -4.35 -20.08
C LEU A 637 -10.00 -4.43 -21.57
N LEU A 638 -10.38 -3.40 -22.29
CA LEU A 638 -10.01 -3.21 -23.70
C LEU A 638 -8.86 -2.23 -23.76
N THR A 639 -7.80 -2.58 -24.47
CA THR A 639 -6.61 -1.75 -24.65
C THR A 639 -6.29 -1.62 -26.12
N TYR A 640 -6.04 -0.40 -26.58
CA TYR A 640 -5.45 -0.10 -27.89
C TYR A 640 -4.00 0.31 -27.72
N ASN A 641 -3.12 -0.15 -28.59
CA ASN A 641 -1.71 0.26 -28.63
C ASN A 641 -1.30 0.58 -30.06
N SER A 642 -0.92 1.84 -30.33
CA SER A 642 -0.58 2.30 -31.68
C SER A 642 0.70 1.67 -32.24
N GLU A 643 1.58 1.15 -31.40
CA GLU A 643 2.86 0.54 -31.80
C GLU A 643 2.87 -1.01 -31.71
N SER A 644 1.73 -1.64 -31.44
CA SER A 644 1.60 -3.09 -31.50
C SER A 644 1.68 -3.55 -32.98
N LYS A 645 2.70 -4.35 -33.29
CA LYS A 645 2.79 -5.06 -34.58
C LYS A 645 1.97 -6.35 -34.53
#